data_e7cd39c0ab195b367062562ce6b8eb42
#
_entry.id   e7cd39c0ab195b367062562ce6b8eb42
#
_cell.length_a   1.000
_cell.length_b   1.000
_cell.length_c   1.000
_cell.angle_alpha   90.00
_cell.angle_beta   90.00
_cell.angle_gamma   90.00
#
_symmetry.space_group_name_H-M   'P 1'
#
loop_
_entity.id
_entity.type
_entity.pdbx_description
1 polymer ?
#
loop_
_entity_poly.entity_id
_entity_poly.type
_entity_poly.pdbx_seq_one_letter_code
_entity_poly.pdbx_strand_id
1 'polypeptide(L)'
;MPRSRPAPLGWLFRAIEALAWMSLVVGVVLLPVLAQARGILTQEEVAPIKVDGNTSDVRCYGCHGEKGFSFPVGKEIRSRKATLYVDREKLQGSVHGKRGCVDCHRSITQIPHLPEDKKQVDCVRCHNDMHGLVQGEELDVLDKVLKNIAFYTESVHGQPRKDGSGKANAGCPDCHDGHDISAKGTPGREAFRLQSPEFCGRCHAKELALYQDSVHGSLVLRYGNTKAAVCADCHTAHRISSPQRDPAKLIITKSCGNCHQDAYKTYTATYHGQVHQLGYTFTAKCFDCHSAHNNRRVNHPESPVFGKNREKTCIKCHEGVSPGFLTFQPHGNSHDFVRYPQLWLASKFMLLLLAGVFLFFWTHSLLWFYRETREKQQGLLPVHHESLQDHIKGERTYIKRFPALWRLGHLTFALSIMTLAFTGMTVLYPDAFWAPWVARFLGGASVMAVVHRVAAVTFTLVFFIHLVAVTYRIFWVSRDTFRWFGPTSLVPNLQDLKDFIAMVRWFVGKGPRPVFDHWTYWEKFDYWAPFWGMFIIGTSGLILWFPKLAGEFLPGWIFNVATVIHGEEAFLAVVFIFSVHFFNCHFRPSKFPLDIMMFVGRMPVDEFKLERRAEYQRLENSGQLETLLVPPPSTRMQFWSRVLGFTLITIGLTLLFITLSGFGLHLWEGKL
;
A
#
# COMPACT_ATOMS: atom_id res chain seq x y z
N MET A 1 -59.73 -32.59 4.11
CA MET A 1 -58.83 -31.49 4.47
C MET A 1 -57.54 -31.65 3.69
N PRO A 2 -57.12 -30.68 2.89
CA PRO A 2 -56.09 -30.89 1.86
C PRO A 2 -54.67 -30.72 2.46
N ARG A 3 -53.77 -31.60 2.00
CA ARG A 3 -52.32 -31.57 2.26
C ARG A 3 -51.67 -30.41 1.48
N SER A 4 -51.05 -29.50 2.19
CA SER A 4 -50.17 -28.48 1.59
C SER A 4 -48.82 -29.10 1.22
N ARG A 5 -48.46 -29.02 -0.04
CA ARG A 5 -47.13 -29.37 -0.56
C ARG A 5 -46.12 -28.22 -0.24
N PRO A 6 -44.91 -28.52 0.16
CA PRO A 6 -43.87 -27.47 0.20
C PRO A 6 -43.37 -27.18 -1.20
N ALA A 7 -43.18 -25.89 -1.51
CA ALA A 7 -42.67 -25.39 -2.74
C ALA A 7 -41.16 -25.71 -2.94
N PRO A 8 -40.71 -25.94 -4.16
CA PRO A 8 -39.33 -26.39 -4.42
C PRO A 8 -38.32 -25.24 -4.31
N LEU A 9 -37.36 -25.37 -3.42
CA LEU A 9 -36.18 -24.47 -3.27
C LEU A 9 -35.20 -24.49 -4.47
N GLY A 10 -35.52 -25.18 -5.55
CA GLY A 10 -34.67 -25.36 -6.71
C GLY A 10 -34.34 -24.09 -7.51
N TRP A 11 -35.16 -23.04 -7.39
CA TRP A 11 -34.91 -21.77 -8.10
C TRP A 11 -33.89 -20.88 -7.37
N LEU A 12 -33.75 -21.04 -6.04
CA LEU A 12 -32.79 -20.25 -5.25
C LEU A 12 -31.32 -20.68 -5.52
N PHE A 13 -31.10 -21.98 -5.77
CA PHE A 13 -29.79 -22.49 -6.17
C PHE A 13 -29.37 -22.00 -7.56
N ARG A 14 -30.29 -21.96 -8.51
CA ARG A 14 -30.04 -21.42 -9.84
C ARG A 14 -29.84 -19.89 -9.83
N ALA A 15 -30.47 -19.16 -8.91
CA ALA A 15 -30.28 -17.73 -8.75
C ALA A 15 -28.91 -17.39 -8.16
N ILE A 16 -28.39 -18.20 -7.23
CA ILE A 16 -27.06 -18.02 -6.63
C ILE A 16 -25.95 -18.38 -7.63
N GLU A 17 -26.11 -19.43 -8.45
CA GLU A 17 -25.19 -19.73 -9.55
C GLU A 17 -25.21 -18.63 -10.62
N ALA A 18 -26.39 -18.08 -10.96
CA ALA A 18 -26.51 -16.97 -11.90
C ALA A 18 -25.87 -15.67 -11.38
N LEU A 19 -25.97 -15.38 -10.07
CA LEU A 19 -25.33 -14.22 -9.44
C LEU A 19 -23.79 -14.37 -9.38
N ALA A 20 -23.29 -15.58 -9.15
CA ALA A 20 -21.85 -15.86 -9.18
C ALA A 20 -21.26 -15.70 -10.60
N TRP A 21 -22.00 -16.17 -11.62
CA TRP A 21 -21.63 -15.98 -13.03
C TRP A 21 -21.79 -14.53 -13.51
N MET A 22 -22.82 -13.80 -13.04
CA MET A 22 -22.99 -12.38 -13.35
C MET A 22 -21.89 -11.52 -12.72
N SER A 23 -21.40 -11.83 -11.53
CA SER A 23 -20.28 -11.11 -10.91
C SER A 23 -18.98 -11.32 -11.67
N LEU A 24 -18.79 -12.49 -12.28
CA LEU A 24 -17.62 -12.79 -13.12
C LEU A 24 -17.69 -12.10 -14.49
N VAL A 25 -18.89 -12.03 -15.07
CA VAL A 25 -19.13 -11.42 -16.39
C VAL A 25 -19.13 -9.89 -16.31
N VAL A 26 -19.64 -9.30 -15.23
CA VAL A 26 -19.63 -7.84 -15.01
C VAL A 26 -18.20 -7.32 -14.77
N GLY A 27 -17.33 -8.11 -14.16
CA GLY A 27 -15.92 -7.75 -13.98
C GLY A 27 -15.08 -7.75 -15.25
N VAL A 28 -15.47 -8.55 -16.26
CA VAL A 28 -14.70 -8.74 -17.50
C VAL A 28 -15.21 -7.86 -18.65
N VAL A 29 -16.50 -7.46 -18.64
CA VAL A 29 -17.14 -6.78 -19.79
C VAL A 29 -17.28 -5.26 -19.60
N LEU A 30 -17.25 -4.74 -18.35
CA LEU A 30 -17.46 -3.29 -18.09
C LEU A 30 -16.19 -2.43 -18.09
N LEU A 31 -15.00 -3.00 -18.19
CA LEU A 31 -13.76 -2.23 -18.26
C LEU A 31 -13.40 -1.61 -19.63
N PRO A 32 -13.87 -2.09 -20.79
CA PRO A 32 -13.59 -1.43 -22.07
C PRO A 32 -14.56 -0.31 -22.48
N VAL A 33 -15.75 -0.20 -21.87
CA VAL A 33 -16.80 0.73 -22.34
C VAL A 33 -16.65 2.16 -21.78
N LEU A 34 -15.89 2.34 -20.69
CA LEU A 34 -15.65 3.69 -20.11
C LEU A 34 -14.48 4.45 -20.73
N ALA A 35 -13.80 3.88 -21.72
CA ALA A 35 -12.68 4.54 -22.41
C ALA A 35 -13.09 5.33 -23.67
N GLN A 36 -14.35 5.30 -24.10
CA GLN A 36 -14.80 5.87 -25.38
C GLN A 36 -15.84 6.99 -25.32
N ALA A 37 -16.08 7.63 -24.18
CA ALA A 37 -16.92 8.83 -24.11
C ALA A 37 -16.08 10.10 -23.93
N ARG A 38 -15.28 10.48 -24.93
CA ARG A 38 -14.83 11.87 -25.09
C ARG A 38 -15.65 12.51 -26.20
N GLY A 39 -16.57 13.39 -25.75
CA GLY A 39 -17.49 14.10 -26.59
C GLY A 39 -16.84 15.03 -27.61
N ILE A 40 -17.47 15.02 -28.74
CA ILE A 40 -17.34 15.96 -29.83
C ILE A 40 -17.75 17.35 -29.33
N LEU A 41 -16.79 18.27 -29.26
CA LEU A 41 -17.11 19.69 -29.19
C LEU A 41 -16.97 20.25 -30.62
N THR A 42 -18.06 20.79 -31.10
CA THR A 42 -18.18 21.48 -32.38
C THR A 42 -17.21 22.65 -32.46
N GLN A 43 -16.41 22.67 -33.52
CA GLN A 43 -15.56 23.80 -33.90
C GLN A 43 -16.45 25.02 -34.29
N GLU A 44 -16.36 26.11 -33.54
CA GLU A 44 -16.62 27.42 -34.12
C GLU A 44 -15.32 27.87 -34.83
N GLU A 45 -15.46 28.16 -36.11
CA GLU A 45 -14.36 28.70 -36.91
C GLU A 45 -13.97 30.11 -36.38
N VAL A 46 -12.79 30.17 -35.77
CA VAL A 46 -12.17 31.46 -35.42
C VAL A 46 -11.38 31.96 -36.63
N ALA A 47 -11.80 33.06 -37.19
CA ALA A 47 -11.17 33.70 -38.35
C ALA A 47 -9.69 34.07 -38.03
N PRO A 48 -8.76 33.91 -38.99
CA PRO A 48 -7.35 34.20 -38.76
C PRO A 48 -7.12 35.70 -38.53
N ILE A 49 -6.47 35.99 -37.41
CA ILE A 49 -6.04 37.36 -37.07
C ILE A 49 -4.89 37.73 -37.98
N LYS A 50 -5.08 38.64 -38.94
CA LYS A 50 -3.99 39.24 -39.72
C LYS A 50 -3.28 40.26 -38.83
N VAL A 51 -2.09 39.94 -38.41
CA VAL A 51 -1.23 40.85 -37.66
C VAL A 51 -0.15 41.32 -38.60
N ASP A 52 -0.15 42.61 -38.87
CA ASP A 52 0.95 43.26 -39.61
C ASP A 52 2.00 43.73 -38.57
N GLY A 53 2.98 42.84 -38.27
CA GLY A 53 3.86 42.98 -37.10
C GLY A 53 5.16 43.72 -37.35
N ASN A 54 5.51 44.20 -38.55
CA ASN A 54 6.87 44.62 -38.84
C ASN A 54 7.12 46.13 -38.68
N THR A 55 6.12 46.97 -38.63
CA THR A 55 6.29 48.44 -38.59
C THR A 55 6.26 49.06 -37.20
N SER A 56 5.77 48.35 -36.20
CA SER A 56 5.57 48.89 -34.84
C SER A 56 6.80 48.76 -33.93
N ASP A 57 7.59 47.68 -34.04
CA ASP A 57 8.66 47.36 -33.09
C ASP A 57 9.82 48.36 -33.11
N VAL A 58 10.22 48.84 -34.28
CA VAL A 58 11.28 49.84 -34.41
C VAL A 58 10.89 51.16 -33.70
N ARG A 59 9.64 51.53 -33.75
CA ARG A 59 9.14 52.74 -33.07
C ARG A 59 9.07 52.55 -31.55
N CYS A 60 8.70 51.38 -31.09
CA CYS A 60 8.69 51.02 -29.65
C CYS A 60 10.11 51.06 -29.06
N TYR A 61 11.09 50.50 -29.76
CA TYR A 61 12.48 50.50 -29.35
C TYR A 61 13.11 51.90 -29.35
N GLY A 62 12.57 52.89 -30.08
CA GLY A 62 13.02 54.30 -30.02
C GLY A 62 12.99 54.88 -28.59
N CYS A 63 12.07 54.43 -27.75
CA CYS A 63 12.02 54.77 -26.33
C CYS A 63 12.38 53.60 -25.42
N HIS A 64 11.77 52.42 -25.65
CA HIS A 64 11.94 51.26 -24.79
C HIS A 64 13.26 50.51 -24.98
N GLY A 65 14.04 50.81 -26.02
CA GLY A 65 15.38 50.28 -26.24
C GLY A 65 16.50 51.06 -25.52
N GLU A 66 16.20 52.18 -24.88
CA GLU A 66 17.17 53.00 -24.18
C GLU A 66 17.34 52.56 -22.71
N LYS A 67 18.60 52.23 -22.33
CA LYS A 67 18.92 51.87 -20.93
C LYS A 67 18.67 53.09 -20.02
N GLY A 68 17.81 52.89 -19.00
CA GLY A 68 17.45 53.92 -18.05
C GLY A 68 16.13 54.63 -18.37
N PHE A 69 15.46 54.33 -19.50
CA PHE A 69 14.14 54.81 -19.76
C PHE A 69 13.16 54.35 -18.66
N SER A 70 12.60 55.30 -17.95
CA SER A 70 11.79 55.03 -16.78
C SER A 70 10.69 56.05 -16.60
N PHE A 71 9.58 55.64 -15.99
CA PHE A 71 8.45 56.50 -15.70
C PHE A 71 8.11 56.47 -14.18
N PRO A 72 7.82 57.58 -13.54
CA PRO A 72 7.40 57.65 -12.15
C PRO A 72 6.04 56.95 -11.97
N VAL A 73 6.00 56.00 -11.02
CA VAL A 73 4.75 55.24 -10.66
C VAL A 73 4.21 55.78 -9.34
N GLY A 74 3.08 56.50 -9.36
CA GLY A 74 2.39 57.03 -8.18
C GLY A 74 2.40 58.55 -8.09
N LYS A 75 1.52 59.11 -7.22
CA LYS A 75 1.32 60.57 -7.06
C LYS A 75 2.34 61.24 -6.14
N GLU A 76 3.23 60.54 -5.49
CA GLU A 76 4.22 61.12 -4.56
C GLU A 76 5.60 61.26 -5.20
N ILE A 77 6.31 62.37 -4.89
CA ILE A 77 7.61 62.76 -5.41
C ILE A 77 8.74 61.70 -5.09
N ARG A 78 8.49 60.72 -4.19
CA ARG A 78 9.40 59.59 -3.86
C ARG A 78 8.93 58.27 -4.46
N SER A 79 8.05 58.26 -5.46
CA SER A 79 7.53 57.06 -6.08
C SER A 79 8.65 56.23 -6.76
N ARG A 80 8.60 54.88 -6.65
CA ARG A 80 9.44 53.97 -7.39
C ARG A 80 9.36 54.24 -8.88
N LYS A 81 10.50 54.45 -9.52
CA LYS A 81 10.57 54.53 -10.99
C LYS A 81 10.43 53.09 -11.54
N ALA A 82 9.46 52.85 -12.40
CA ALA A 82 9.37 51.62 -13.15
C ALA A 82 10.35 51.73 -14.35
N THR A 83 11.33 50.82 -14.47
CA THR A 83 12.18 50.70 -15.64
C THR A 83 11.33 50.19 -16.80
N LEU A 84 11.29 50.96 -17.89
CA LEU A 84 10.57 50.61 -19.11
C LEU A 84 11.46 50.11 -20.23
N TYR A 85 12.77 49.91 -19.93
CA TYR A 85 13.75 49.39 -20.85
C TYR A 85 13.45 47.94 -21.18
N VAL A 86 13.46 47.59 -22.46
CA VAL A 86 13.36 46.22 -23.00
C VAL A 86 14.64 45.90 -23.75
N ASP A 87 15.36 44.86 -23.29
CA ASP A 87 16.56 44.37 -23.94
C ASP A 87 16.17 43.61 -25.22
N ARG A 88 16.54 44.17 -26.36
CA ARG A 88 16.23 43.64 -27.68
C ARG A 88 16.83 42.25 -27.92
N GLU A 89 18.07 42.04 -27.51
CA GLU A 89 18.75 40.74 -27.72
C GLU A 89 18.08 39.64 -26.90
N LYS A 90 17.71 39.96 -25.67
CA LYS A 90 16.99 39.00 -24.80
C LYS A 90 15.61 38.66 -25.35
N LEU A 91 14.83 39.67 -25.79
CA LEU A 91 13.52 39.40 -26.38
C LEU A 91 13.66 38.56 -27.66
N GLN A 92 14.59 38.89 -28.55
CA GLN A 92 14.80 38.12 -29.78
C GLN A 92 15.29 36.69 -29.51
N GLY A 93 16.07 36.47 -28.46
CA GLY A 93 16.51 35.16 -28.01
C GLY A 93 15.46 34.35 -27.22
N SER A 94 14.33 35.00 -26.86
CA SER A 94 13.26 34.34 -26.08
C SER A 94 12.36 33.51 -26.96
N VAL A 95 11.49 32.66 -26.32
CA VAL A 95 10.44 31.91 -27.03
C VAL A 95 9.43 32.81 -27.73
N HIS A 96 9.35 34.08 -27.34
CA HIS A 96 8.48 35.11 -27.94
C HIS A 96 9.20 36.01 -28.94
N GLY A 97 10.48 35.75 -29.26
CA GLY A 97 11.31 36.63 -30.08
C GLY A 97 10.82 36.90 -31.51
N LYS A 98 9.91 36.09 -32.03
CA LYS A 98 9.23 36.25 -33.33
C LYS A 98 7.90 37.06 -33.22
N ARG A 99 7.51 37.51 -32.03
CA ARG A 99 6.28 38.26 -31.80
C ARG A 99 6.53 39.76 -31.75
N GLY A 100 5.63 40.52 -32.33
CA GLY A 100 5.71 41.98 -32.25
C GLY A 100 5.25 42.49 -30.87
N CYS A 101 5.69 43.70 -30.51
CA CYS A 101 5.33 44.34 -29.24
C CYS A 101 3.79 44.40 -29.02
N VAL A 102 3.05 44.77 -30.08
CA VAL A 102 1.56 44.91 -30.04
C VAL A 102 0.81 43.59 -30.02
N ASP A 103 1.47 42.45 -30.32
CA ASP A 103 0.85 41.15 -30.16
C ASP A 103 0.51 40.89 -28.70
N CYS A 104 1.36 41.36 -27.78
CA CYS A 104 1.16 41.26 -26.33
C CYS A 104 0.50 42.55 -25.79
N HIS A 105 0.93 43.73 -26.21
CA HIS A 105 0.50 45.04 -25.75
C HIS A 105 -0.67 45.60 -26.61
N ARG A 106 -1.71 44.81 -26.80
CA ARG A 106 -2.85 45.08 -27.69
C ARG A 106 -3.64 46.36 -27.36
N SER A 107 -3.47 46.91 -26.16
CA SER A 107 -4.14 48.17 -25.76
C SER A 107 -3.43 49.42 -26.29
N ILE A 108 -2.20 49.28 -26.77
CA ILE A 108 -1.44 50.41 -27.32
C ILE A 108 -1.84 50.55 -28.78
N THR A 109 -2.56 51.66 -29.10
CA THR A 109 -3.08 51.93 -30.43
C THR A 109 -2.41 53.12 -31.11
N GLN A 110 -1.62 53.88 -30.37
CA GLN A 110 -0.89 55.06 -30.89
C GLN A 110 0.47 55.23 -30.21
N ILE A 111 1.40 55.88 -30.87
CA ILE A 111 2.75 56.23 -30.38
C ILE A 111 2.97 57.71 -30.61
N PRO A 112 3.32 58.51 -29.58
CA PRO A 112 3.46 58.14 -28.16
C PRO A 112 2.10 57.84 -27.50
N HIS A 113 2.18 57.02 -26.43
CA HIS A 113 1.02 56.64 -25.64
C HIS A 113 1.17 57.04 -24.17
N LEU A 114 0.06 57.13 -23.43
CA LEU A 114 0.05 57.43 -22.00
C LEU A 114 0.20 56.11 -21.19
N PRO A 115 0.74 56.19 -19.96
CA PRO A 115 0.85 54.99 -19.08
C PRO A 115 -0.50 54.32 -18.77
N GLU A 116 -1.59 55.10 -18.71
CA GLU A 116 -2.97 54.62 -18.51
C GLU A 116 -3.52 53.82 -19.69
N ASP A 117 -2.96 53.96 -20.88
CA ASP A 117 -3.34 53.19 -22.07
C ASP A 117 -2.85 51.72 -21.95
N LYS A 118 -1.87 51.49 -21.05
CA LYS A 118 -1.30 50.18 -20.81
C LYS A 118 -2.26 49.31 -19.98
N LYS A 119 -2.95 48.37 -20.61
CA LYS A 119 -3.63 47.28 -19.91
C LYS A 119 -2.67 46.14 -19.63
N GLN A 120 -2.98 45.35 -18.59
CA GLN A 120 -2.21 44.18 -18.26
C GLN A 120 -2.24 43.16 -19.43
N VAL A 121 -1.10 42.67 -19.83
CA VAL A 121 -0.98 41.63 -20.85
C VAL A 121 -1.67 40.36 -20.38
N ASP A 122 -2.54 39.80 -21.21
CA ASP A 122 -3.23 38.53 -20.95
C ASP A 122 -2.54 37.38 -21.64
N CYS A 123 -1.61 36.76 -20.91
CA CYS A 123 -0.83 35.60 -21.37
C CYS A 123 -1.74 34.39 -21.63
N VAL A 124 -2.74 34.17 -20.74
CA VAL A 124 -3.65 33.03 -20.80
C VAL A 124 -4.49 33.05 -22.07
N ARG A 125 -5.06 34.23 -22.38
CA ARG A 125 -5.86 34.42 -23.58
C ARG A 125 -5.03 34.13 -24.84
N CYS A 126 -3.83 34.69 -24.96
CA CYS A 126 -3.00 34.51 -26.14
C CYS A 126 -2.65 33.03 -26.37
N HIS A 127 -2.24 32.30 -25.31
CA HIS A 127 -1.92 30.88 -25.45
C HIS A 127 -3.15 30.02 -25.80
N ASN A 128 -4.34 30.38 -25.29
CA ASN A 128 -5.57 29.70 -25.67
C ASN A 128 -5.96 29.98 -27.14
N ASP A 129 -5.86 31.25 -27.57
CA ASP A 129 -6.18 31.65 -28.95
C ASP A 129 -5.25 30.95 -29.97
N MET A 130 -4.00 30.63 -29.59
CA MET A 130 -3.04 29.96 -30.45
C MET A 130 -3.27 28.47 -30.62
N HIS A 131 -4.02 27.81 -29.77
CA HIS A 131 -4.18 26.35 -29.79
C HIS A 131 -4.75 25.81 -31.11
N GLY A 132 -5.60 26.57 -31.78
CA GLY A 132 -6.13 26.19 -33.10
C GLY A 132 -5.27 26.61 -34.31
N LEU A 133 -4.14 27.31 -34.07
CA LEU A 133 -3.34 27.93 -35.14
C LEU A 133 -1.99 27.23 -35.37
N VAL A 134 -1.53 26.37 -34.44
CA VAL A 134 -0.25 25.70 -34.51
C VAL A 134 -0.42 24.19 -34.69
N GLN A 135 0.58 23.53 -35.29
CA GLN A 135 0.58 22.09 -35.56
C GLN A 135 1.95 21.46 -35.26
N GLY A 136 2.00 20.13 -35.18
CA GLY A 136 3.23 19.36 -34.99
C GLY A 136 3.93 19.67 -33.66
N GLU A 137 5.24 19.81 -33.67
CA GLU A 137 6.04 20.05 -32.45
C GLU A 137 5.64 21.32 -31.69
N GLU A 138 5.18 22.36 -32.40
CA GLU A 138 4.72 23.61 -31.78
C GLU A 138 3.45 23.38 -30.96
N LEU A 139 2.55 22.50 -31.44
CA LEU A 139 1.34 22.10 -30.71
C LEU A 139 1.69 21.33 -29.43
N ASP A 140 2.66 20.39 -29.49
CA ASP A 140 3.11 19.64 -28.32
C ASP A 140 3.71 20.54 -27.24
N VAL A 141 4.39 21.62 -27.63
CA VAL A 141 4.91 22.63 -26.71
C VAL A 141 3.77 23.44 -26.11
N LEU A 142 2.83 23.90 -26.95
CA LEU A 142 1.68 24.68 -26.52
C LEU A 142 0.78 23.88 -25.58
N ASP A 143 0.53 22.61 -25.84
CA ASP A 143 -0.24 21.73 -24.93
C ASP A 143 0.37 21.64 -23.54
N LYS A 144 1.71 21.58 -23.45
CA LYS A 144 2.43 21.62 -22.17
C LYS A 144 2.24 22.97 -21.47
N VAL A 145 2.24 24.06 -22.22
CA VAL A 145 2.01 25.42 -21.68
C VAL A 145 0.57 25.52 -21.17
N LEU A 146 -0.42 25.11 -21.95
CA LEU A 146 -1.83 25.12 -21.57
C LEU A 146 -2.10 24.26 -20.34
N LYS A 147 -1.46 23.10 -20.24
CA LYS A 147 -1.50 22.28 -19.05
C LYS A 147 -0.93 22.98 -17.82
N ASN A 148 0.17 23.72 -17.98
CA ASN A 148 0.74 24.51 -16.90
C ASN A 148 -0.15 25.69 -16.51
N ILE A 149 -0.84 26.31 -17.47
CA ILE A 149 -1.86 27.34 -17.23
C ILE A 149 -3.03 26.78 -16.41
N ALA A 150 -3.53 25.59 -16.78
CA ALA A 150 -4.57 24.92 -16.03
C ALA A 150 -4.13 24.63 -14.58
N PHE A 151 -2.93 24.12 -14.38
CA PHE A 151 -2.36 23.91 -13.06
C PHE A 151 -2.20 25.21 -12.26
N TYR A 152 -1.78 26.29 -12.92
CA TYR A 152 -1.66 27.60 -12.28
C TYR A 152 -3.03 28.12 -11.84
N THR A 153 -4.07 27.99 -12.66
CA THR A 153 -5.42 28.43 -12.34
C THR A 153 -5.96 27.70 -11.10
N GLU A 154 -5.64 26.42 -10.93
CA GLU A 154 -6.00 25.64 -9.75
C GLU A 154 -5.10 25.93 -8.53
N SER A 155 -3.93 26.54 -8.73
CA SER A 155 -2.95 26.78 -7.68
C SER A 155 -3.35 27.89 -6.72
N VAL A 156 -2.70 27.94 -5.54
CA VAL A 156 -2.90 29.04 -4.59
C VAL A 156 -2.52 30.41 -5.16
N HIS A 157 -1.60 30.46 -6.15
CA HIS A 157 -1.18 31.69 -6.80
C HIS A 157 -2.21 32.18 -7.82
N GLY A 158 -2.89 31.28 -8.54
CA GLY A 158 -3.96 31.61 -9.49
C GLY A 158 -5.26 32.03 -8.84
N GLN A 159 -5.45 31.76 -7.53
CA GLN A 159 -6.66 32.18 -6.82
C GLN A 159 -6.68 33.68 -6.61
N PRO A 160 -7.89 34.30 -6.62
CA PRO A 160 -8.05 35.74 -6.38
C PRO A 160 -7.56 36.13 -4.98
N ARG A 161 -7.02 37.33 -4.89
CA ARG A 161 -6.62 37.96 -3.62
C ARG A 161 -7.84 38.19 -2.73
N LYS A 162 -7.61 38.10 -1.43
CA LYS A 162 -8.65 38.33 -0.42
C LYS A 162 -8.98 39.81 -0.19
N ASP A 163 -8.27 40.73 -0.90
CA ASP A 163 -8.45 42.16 -0.83
C ASP A 163 -9.62 42.72 -1.68
N GLY A 164 -10.37 41.81 -2.32
CA GLY A 164 -11.52 42.21 -3.19
C GLY A 164 -11.11 42.75 -4.56
N SER A 165 -9.81 42.82 -4.89
CA SER A 165 -9.34 43.38 -6.17
C SER A 165 -9.64 42.49 -7.39
N GLY A 166 -10.02 41.23 -7.18
CA GLY A 166 -10.22 40.24 -8.24
C GLY A 166 -8.90 39.76 -8.90
N LYS A 167 -7.75 40.34 -8.53
CA LYS A 167 -6.44 39.95 -9.06
C LYS A 167 -6.00 38.65 -8.45
N ALA A 168 -5.24 37.83 -9.22
CA ALA A 168 -4.59 36.63 -8.70
C ALA A 168 -3.58 36.96 -7.59
N ASN A 169 -3.32 36.03 -6.68
CA ASN A 169 -2.31 36.17 -5.62
C ASN A 169 -0.92 36.47 -6.19
N ALA A 170 -0.53 35.77 -7.27
CA ALA A 170 0.65 36.11 -8.08
C ALA A 170 0.34 35.81 -9.55
N GLY A 171 0.55 36.77 -10.44
CA GLY A 171 0.34 36.61 -11.88
C GLY A 171 1.58 36.05 -12.60
N CYS A 172 1.43 35.75 -13.89
CA CYS A 172 2.54 35.26 -14.71
C CYS A 172 3.78 36.16 -14.65
N PRO A 173 3.63 37.53 -14.75
CA PRO A 173 4.77 38.45 -14.72
C PRO A 173 5.49 38.54 -13.36
N ASP A 174 4.87 38.07 -12.27
CA ASP A 174 5.52 38.08 -10.95
C ASP A 174 6.67 37.05 -10.88
N CYS A 175 6.61 36.02 -11.74
CA CYS A 175 7.62 34.97 -11.85
C CYS A 175 8.38 35.00 -13.16
N HIS A 176 7.72 35.31 -14.29
CA HIS A 176 8.29 35.30 -15.64
C HIS A 176 8.50 36.73 -16.15
N ASP A 177 9.70 37.02 -16.64
CA ASP A 177 9.90 38.21 -17.46
C ASP A 177 9.32 37.93 -18.86
N GLY A 178 8.26 38.66 -19.25
CA GLY A 178 7.63 38.47 -20.56
C GLY A 178 8.55 38.67 -21.75
N HIS A 179 9.67 39.40 -21.55
CA HIS A 179 10.64 39.73 -22.59
C HIS A 179 11.86 38.79 -22.59
N ASP A 180 12.02 37.89 -21.59
CA ASP A 180 13.16 36.99 -21.48
C ASP A 180 12.70 35.58 -21.01
N ILE A 181 11.82 34.94 -21.79
CA ILE A 181 11.37 33.56 -21.49
C ILE A 181 12.25 32.59 -22.31
N SER A 182 13.19 31.95 -21.67
CA SER A 182 14.08 30.99 -22.30
C SER A 182 13.47 29.62 -22.51
N ALA A 183 13.73 28.97 -23.65
CA ALA A 183 13.28 27.64 -23.98
C ALA A 183 13.88 26.56 -23.04
N LYS A 184 13.15 25.45 -22.87
CA LYS A 184 13.67 24.32 -22.10
C LYS A 184 14.95 23.76 -22.75
N GLY A 185 15.94 23.44 -21.93
CA GLY A 185 17.23 22.89 -22.39
C GLY A 185 18.26 23.96 -22.79
N THR A 186 17.95 25.25 -22.66
CA THR A 186 18.88 26.33 -22.91
C THR A 186 19.59 26.82 -21.64
N PRO A 187 20.80 27.41 -21.74
CA PRO A 187 21.49 28.02 -20.58
C PRO A 187 20.64 29.09 -19.89
N GLY A 188 19.88 29.88 -20.64
CA GLY A 188 18.96 30.90 -20.08
C GLY A 188 17.87 30.29 -19.19
N ARG A 189 17.34 29.12 -19.56
CA ARG A 189 16.38 28.40 -18.72
C ARG A 189 16.98 27.91 -17.42
N GLU A 190 18.25 27.45 -17.45
CA GLU A 190 18.97 27.04 -16.26
C GLU A 190 19.27 28.23 -15.34
N ALA A 191 19.73 29.36 -15.92
CA ALA A 191 19.92 30.61 -15.19
C ALA A 191 18.61 31.06 -14.50
N PHE A 192 17.46 31.04 -15.21
CA PHE A 192 16.17 31.35 -14.65
C PHE A 192 15.80 30.42 -13.46
N ARG A 193 16.10 29.11 -13.58
CA ARG A 193 15.87 28.17 -12.48
C ARG A 193 16.68 28.54 -11.23
N LEU A 194 17.96 28.86 -11.39
CA LEU A 194 18.84 29.25 -10.28
C LEU A 194 18.42 30.57 -9.63
N GLN A 195 17.84 31.50 -10.39
CA GLN A 195 17.31 32.76 -9.88
C GLN A 195 15.93 32.63 -9.25
N SER A 196 15.24 31.49 -9.42
CA SER A 196 13.87 31.30 -8.93
C SER A 196 13.69 31.54 -7.42
N PRO A 197 14.66 31.25 -6.52
CA PRO A 197 14.53 31.58 -5.11
C PRO A 197 14.35 33.09 -4.85
N GLU A 198 15.00 33.95 -5.66
CA GLU A 198 14.88 35.41 -5.53
C GLU A 198 13.49 35.89 -5.94
N PHE A 199 12.89 35.31 -7.00
CA PHE A 199 11.54 35.64 -7.42
C PHE A 199 10.51 35.26 -6.35
N CYS A 200 10.62 34.05 -5.83
CA CYS A 200 9.78 33.56 -4.73
C CYS A 200 9.94 34.42 -3.48
N GLY A 201 11.19 34.77 -3.16
CA GLY A 201 11.57 35.54 -1.97
C GLY A 201 11.05 36.99 -1.95
N ARG A 202 10.64 37.56 -3.09
CA ARG A 202 10.01 38.89 -3.13
C ARG A 202 8.74 38.97 -2.26
N CYS A 203 8.01 37.86 -2.17
CA CYS A 203 6.81 37.72 -1.35
C CYS A 203 7.06 36.80 -0.14
N HIS A 204 7.91 35.77 -0.28
CA HIS A 204 8.23 34.77 0.73
C HIS A 204 9.61 35.02 1.37
N ALA A 205 9.82 36.24 1.89
CA ALA A 205 11.13 36.70 2.40
C ALA A 205 11.65 35.84 3.59
N LYS A 206 10.73 35.38 4.46
CA LYS A 206 11.06 34.54 5.62
C LYS A 206 11.58 33.16 5.18
N GLU A 207 10.90 32.55 4.23
CA GLU A 207 11.26 31.26 3.66
C GLU A 207 12.58 31.34 2.88
N LEU A 208 12.80 32.44 2.13
CA LEU A 208 14.07 32.70 1.45
C LEU A 208 15.23 32.81 2.44
N ALA A 209 15.08 33.55 3.54
CA ALA A 209 16.13 33.67 4.55
C ALA A 209 16.53 32.31 5.15
N LEU A 210 15.55 31.46 5.45
CA LEU A 210 15.81 30.11 5.93
C LEU A 210 16.47 29.22 4.87
N TYR A 211 16.02 29.36 3.60
CA TYR A 211 16.58 28.61 2.47
C TYR A 211 18.05 29.00 2.19
N GLN A 212 18.40 30.29 2.21
CA GLN A 212 19.77 30.78 2.01
C GLN A 212 20.76 30.12 2.96
N ASP A 213 20.30 29.79 4.18
CA ASP A 213 21.10 29.19 5.25
C ASP A 213 21.13 27.67 5.19
N SER A 214 20.35 27.07 4.27
CA SER A 214 20.28 25.62 4.04
C SER A 214 21.40 25.09 3.16
N VAL A 215 21.59 23.77 3.14
CA VAL A 215 22.50 23.09 2.20
C VAL A 215 22.09 23.39 0.76
N HIS A 216 20.82 23.30 0.42
CA HIS A 216 20.32 23.54 -0.93
C HIS A 216 20.52 24.99 -1.34
N GLY A 217 20.12 25.94 -0.50
CA GLY A 217 20.25 27.36 -0.77
C GLY A 217 21.71 27.80 -0.89
N SER A 218 22.58 27.32 -0.02
CA SER A 218 24.02 27.58 -0.11
C SER A 218 24.62 27.07 -1.43
N LEU A 219 24.25 25.85 -1.85
CA LEU A 219 24.73 25.27 -3.12
C LEU A 219 24.21 26.05 -4.33
N VAL A 220 22.97 26.50 -4.33
CA VAL A 220 22.38 27.28 -5.42
C VAL A 220 22.95 28.71 -5.46
N LEU A 221 22.77 29.45 -4.35
CA LEU A 221 23.01 30.90 -4.35
C LEU A 221 24.48 31.30 -4.24
N ARG A 222 25.31 30.45 -3.57
CA ARG A 222 26.74 30.74 -3.44
C ARG A 222 27.63 30.08 -4.49
N TYR A 223 27.22 28.85 -4.91
CA TYR A 223 28.06 28.03 -5.80
C TYR A 223 27.44 27.80 -7.19
N GLY A 224 26.25 28.31 -7.48
CA GLY A 224 25.57 28.13 -8.77
C GLY A 224 25.31 26.66 -9.14
N ASN A 225 25.17 25.79 -8.16
CA ASN A 225 25.01 24.35 -8.42
C ASN A 225 23.63 24.05 -9.00
N THR A 226 23.62 23.66 -10.27
CA THR A 226 22.41 23.37 -11.04
C THR A 226 21.69 22.09 -10.63
N LYS A 227 22.33 21.19 -9.86
CA LYS A 227 21.75 19.95 -9.36
C LYS A 227 21.09 20.13 -7.99
N ALA A 228 21.36 21.24 -7.28
CA ALA A 228 20.75 21.50 -5.99
C ALA A 228 19.28 21.96 -6.13
N ALA A 229 18.45 21.60 -5.16
CA ALA A 229 17.03 21.88 -5.21
C ALA A 229 16.73 23.38 -5.02
N VAL A 230 15.84 23.92 -5.85
CA VAL A 230 15.22 25.24 -5.70
C VAL A 230 13.77 25.11 -5.23
N CYS A 231 13.10 26.21 -4.95
CA CYS A 231 11.73 26.23 -4.40
C CYS A 231 10.76 25.36 -5.21
N ALA A 232 10.82 25.45 -6.55
CA ALA A 232 9.93 24.74 -7.46
C ALA A 232 10.13 23.21 -7.49
N ASP A 233 11.30 22.72 -7.06
CA ASP A 233 11.56 21.26 -7.03
C ASP A 233 10.81 20.58 -5.89
N CYS A 234 10.48 21.33 -4.82
CA CYS A 234 9.68 20.85 -3.71
C CYS A 234 8.20 21.21 -3.84
N HIS A 235 7.91 22.47 -4.26
CA HIS A 235 6.56 23.03 -4.29
C HIS A 235 5.87 22.96 -5.64
N THR A 236 6.56 22.43 -6.67
CA THR A 236 6.18 22.54 -8.10
C THR A 236 6.22 23.99 -8.59
N ALA A 237 6.17 24.20 -9.92
CA ALA A 237 6.23 25.56 -10.48
C ALA A 237 4.84 26.19 -10.68
N HIS A 238 3.90 25.41 -11.23
CA HIS A 238 2.58 25.93 -11.61
C HIS A 238 1.45 25.31 -10.78
N ARG A 239 1.61 24.09 -10.26
CA ARG A 239 0.61 23.43 -9.42
C ARG A 239 0.89 23.64 -7.92
N ILE A 240 1.14 24.87 -7.52
CA ILE A 240 1.50 25.18 -6.13
C ILE A 240 0.26 25.05 -5.24
N SER A 241 0.31 24.11 -4.31
CA SER A 241 -0.74 23.89 -3.31
C SER A 241 -0.28 24.43 -1.96
N SER A 242 -1.24 24.88 -1.14
CA SER A 242 -0.93 25.28 0.24
C SER A 242 -0.30 24.09 1.00
N PRO A 243 0.88 24.26 1.63
CA PRO A 243 1.52 23.21 2.41
C PRO A 243 0.72 22.81 3.67
N GLN A 244 -0.30 23.56 4.03
CA GLN A 244 -1.25 23.23 5.10
C GLN A 244 -2.26 22.18 4.66
N ARG A 245 -2.49 22.03 3.35
CA ARG A 245 -3.38 21.00 2.80
C ARG A 245 -2.68 19.65 2.72
N ASP A 246 -3.38 18.60 3.11
CA ASP A 246 -2.83 17.24 3.17
C ASP A 246 -2.23 16.72 1.86
N PRO A 247 -2.88 16.88 0.69
CA PRO A 247 -2.26 16.42 -0.56
C PRO A 247 -0.90 17.05 -0.87
N ALA A 248 -0.69 18.34 -0.50
CA ALA A 248 0.58 19.03 -0.73
C ALA A 248 1.71 18.40 0.10
N LYS A 249 1.45 18.03 1.35
CA LYS A 249 2.44 17.39 2.24
C LYS A 249 2.94 16.07 1.66
N LEU A 250 2.04 15.27 1.06
CA LEU A 250 2.39 14.01 0.41
C LEU A 250 3.25 14.24 -0.83
N ILE A 251 2.90 15.22 -1.67
CA ILE A 251 3.63 15.58 -2.89
C ILE A 251 5.04 16.07 -2.55
N ILE A 252 5.19 16.97 -1.57
CA ILE A 252 6.48 17.52 -1.15
C ILE A 252 7.41 16.39 -0.67
N THR A 253 6.90 15.46 0.13
CA THR A 253 7.69 14.31 0.60
C THR A 253 8.18 13.44 -0.55
N LYS A 254 7.32 13.18 -1.54
CA LYS A 254 7.70 12.42 -2.74
C LYS A 254 8.76 13.16 -3.57
N SER A 255 8.69 14.49 -3.62
CA SER A 255 9.65 15.32 -4.37
C SER A 255 11.09 15.18 -3.85
N CYS A 256 11.28 14.96 -2.54
CA CYS A 256 12.61 14.67 -1.99
C CYS A 256 13.21 13.39 -2.60
N GLY A 257 12.39 12.38 -2.85
CA GLY A 257 12.79 11.12 -3.46
C GLY A 257 13.29 11.21 -4.89
N ASN A 258 12.96 12.28 -5.63
CA ASN A 258 13.46 12.48 -7.00
C ASN A 258 14.98 12.62 -7.07
N CYS A 259 15.60 13.13 -6.01
CA CYS A 259 17.06 13.30 -5.90
C CYS A 259 17.65 12.37 -4.83
N HIS A 260 16.98 12.20 -3.70
CA HIS A 260 17.42 11.38 -2.56
C HIS A 260 16.78 9.99 -2.60
N GLN A 261 17.00 9.23 -3.68
CA GLN A 261 16.33 7.96 -3.95
C GLN A 261 16.56 6.91 -2.85
N ASP A 262 17.81 6.72 -2.41
CA ASP A 262 18.14 5.74 -1.37
C ASP A 262 17.51 6.10 -0.01
N ALA A 263 17.56 7.38 0.35
CA ALA A 263 16.94 7.85 1.58
C ALA A 263 15.40 7.74 1.52
N TYR A 264 14.81 7.97 0.35
CA TYR A 264 13.37 7.80 0.14
C TYR A 264 12.99 6.31 0.19
N LYS A 265 13.75 5.42 -0.46
CA LYS A 265 13.53 3.98 -0.44
C LYS A 265 13.56 3.44 1.00
N THR A 266 14.57 3.82 1.79
CA THR A 266 14.69 3.37 3.18
C THR A 266 13.62 4.00 4.10
N TYR A 267 13.23 5.26 3.86
CA TYR A 267 12.12 5.90 4.57
C TYR A 267 10.79 5.16 4.30
N THR A 268 10.49 4.85 3.03
CA THR A 268 9.24 4.16 2.67
C THR A 268 9.15 2.75 3.22
N ALA A 269 10.26 2.11 3.59
CA ALA A 269 10.30 0.84 4.30
C ALA A 269 9.98 0.97 5.81
N THR A 270 9.99 2.18 6.39
CA THR A 270 9.57 2.41 7.77
C THR A 270 8.04 2.51 7.89
N TYR A 271 7.51 2.30 9.09
CA TYR A 271 6.07 2.52 9.36
C TYR A 271 5.61 3.93 8.98
N HIS A 272 6.43 4.98 9.24
CA HIS A 272 6.11 6.35 8.84
C HIS A 272 5.92 6.47 7.33
N GLY A 273 6.81 5.89 6.55
CA GLY A 273 6.75 5.92 5.11
C GLY A 273 5.62 5.06 4.54
N GLN A 274 5.36 3.88 5.13
CA GLN A 274 4.28 3.00 4.73
C GLN A 274 2.90 3.68 4.87
N VAL A 275 2.60 4.24 6.03
CA VAL A 275 1.32 4.93 6.25
C VAL A 275 1.22 6.24 5.47
N HIS A 276 2.36 6.91 5.21
CA HIS A 276 2.41 8.07 4.33
C HIS A 276 1.99 7.71 2.90
N GLN A 277 2.46 6.58 2.36
CA GLN A 277 2.07 6.09 1.03
C GLN A 277 0.57 5.76 0.95
N LEU A 278 -0.03 5.33 2.06
CA LEU A 278 -1.47 5.12 2.18
C LEU A 278 -2.29 6.41 2.33
N GLY A 279 -1.63 7.58 2.27
CA GLY A 279 -2.28 8.89 2.33
C GLY A 279 -2.43 9.47 3.73
N TYR A 280 -1.81 8.89 4.75
CA TYR A 280 -1.88 9.41 6.12
C TYR A 280 -0.85 10.53 6.34
N THR A 281 -1.34 11.75 6.52
CA THR A 281 -0.52 12.96 6.61
C THR A 281 -0.04 13.33 8.02
N PHE A 282 -0.61 12.71 9.05
CA PHE A 282 -0.20 12.91 10.46
C PHE A 282 0.99 12.06 10.89
N THR A 283 1.70 11.46 9.94
CA THR A 283 2.94 10.74 10.17
C THR A 283 4.15 11.64 9.92
N ALA A 284 5.34 11.26 10.44
CA ALA A 284 6.57 12.00 10.19
C ALA A 284 6.98 11.90 8.71
N LYS A 285 7.32 13.04 8.12
CA LYS A 285 7.77 13.21 6.74
C LYS A 285 9.23 13.67 6.73
N CYS A 286 9.88 13.67 5.58
CA CYS A 286 11.28 14.08 5.45
C CYS A 286 11.53 15.45 6.13
N PHE A 287 10.69 16.43 5.87
CA PHE A 287 10.84 17.78 6.40
C PHE A 287 10.48 17.93 7.89
N ASP A 288 9.77 16.98 8.49
CA ASP A 288 9.49 16.99 9.95
C ASP A 288 10.75 16.63 10.75
N CYS A 289 11.64 15.80 10.17
CA CYS A 289 12.93 15.43 10.75
C CYS A 289 14.07 16.34 10.29
N HIS A 290 14.10 16.73 8.99
CA HIS A 290 15.22 17.46 8.39
C HIS A 290 15.00 18.97 8.24
N SER A 291 13.87 19.50 8.74
CA SER A 291 13.36 20.86 8.46
C SER A 291 12.89 21.04 7.01
N ALA A 292 12.00 22.02 6.80
CA ALA A 292 11.44 22.33 5.49
C ALA A 292 12.38 23.22 4.65
N HIS A 293 12.74 24.40 5.15
CA HIS A 293 13.51 25.40 4.42
C HIS A 293 14.95 25.55 4.90
N ASN A 294 15.23 25.18 6.16
CA ASN A 294 16.58 25.22 6.74
C ASN A 294 17.16 23.79 6.86
N ASN A 295 17.26 23.09 5.73
CA ASN A 295 17.86 21.76 5.71
C ASN A 295 19.37 21.85 5.99
N ARG A 296 19.85 21.17 7.03
CA ARG A 296 21.27 21.08 7.38
C ARG A 296 21.81 19.68 7.06
N ARG A 297 23.11 19.56 6.84
CA ARG A 297 23.77 18.24 6.80
C ARG A 297 23.55 17.52 8.11
N VAL A 298 23.37 16.19 8.06
CA VAL A 298 23.04 15.38 9.27
C VAL A 298 24.10 15.47 10.37
N ASN A 299 25.35 15.75 10.02
CA ASN A 299 26.47 15.94 10.95
C ASN A 299 26.69 17.40 11.38
N HIS A 300 25.85 18.34 10.94
CA HIS A 300 25.96 19.74 11.35
C HIS A 300 25.38 19.93 12.77
N PRO A 301 26.04 20.67 13.68
CA PRO A 301 25.58 20.86 15.05
C PRO A 301 24.16 21.39 15.20
N GLU A 302 23.70 22.23 14.27
CA GLU A 302 22.33 22.79 14.24
C GLU A 302 21.33 21.89 13.52
N SER A 303 21.74 20.75 12.97
CA SER A 303 20.82 19.82 12.33
C SER A 303 19.82 19.29 13.35
N PRO A 304 18.51 19.25 13.01
CA PRO A 304 17.48 18.72 13.91
C PRO A 304 17.68 17.23 14.27
N VAL A 305 18.46 16.50 13.45
CA VAL A 305 18.71 15.06 13.66
C VAL A 305 20.10 14.78 14.27
N PHE A 306 20.89 15.81 14.58
CA PHE A 306 22.23 15.68 15.16
C PHE A 306 22.19 15.67 16.68
N GLY A 307 22.86 14.72 17.31
CA GLY A 307 23.07 14.66 18.77
C GLY A 307 21.77 14.85 19.57
N LYS A 308 21.82 15.75 20.55
CA LYS A 308 20.67 16.08 21.44
C LYS A 308 19.49 16.74 20.70
N ASN A 309 19.70 17.31 19.51
CA ASN A 309 18.60 17.91 18.75
C ASN A 309 17.61 16.84 18.26
N ARG A 310 18.09 15.62 18.08
CA ARG A 310 17.26 14.48 17.66
C ARG A 310 16.13 14.20 18.65
N GLU A 311 16.41 14.27 19.95
CA GLU A 311 15.40 14.13 20.99
C GLU A 311 14.30 15.18 20.82
N LYS A 312 14.67 16.47 20.67
CA LYS A 312 13.72 17.56 20.45
C LYS A 312 12.88 17.36 19.19
N THR A 313 13.43 16.68 18.20
CA THR A 313 12.72 16.38 16.96
C THR A 313 11.71 15.25 17.13
N CYS A 314 12.08 14.17 17.82
CA CYS A 314 11.21 13.03 18.06
C CYS A 314 10.05 13.36 19.02
N ILE A 315 10.31 14.15 20.08
CA ILE A 315 9.32 14.55 21.09
C ILE A 315 8.14 15.33 20.49
N LYS A 316 8.31 15.99 19.37
CA LYS A 316 7.18 16.69 18.68
C LYS A 316 5.96 15.80 18.45
N CYS A 317 6.18 14.49 18.29
CA CYS A 317 5.13 13.51 18.03
C CYS A 317 5.13 12.35 19.04
N HIS A 318 6.29 12.04 19.65
CA HIS A 318 6.49 10.95 20.58
C HIS A 318 6.80 11.47 21.98
N GLU A 319 5.78 11.75 22.78
CA GLU A 319 5.96 12.24 24.15
C GLU A 319 6.72 11.23 25.03
N GLY A 320 7.75 11.69 25.72
CA GLY A 320 8.52 10.89 26.68
C GLY A 320 9.30 9.75 26.00
N VAL A 321 10.02 10.05 24.92
CA VAL A 321 10.93 9.08 24.26
C VAL A 321 12.06 8.64 25.19
N SER A 322 12.34 7.35 25.18
CA SER A 322 13.45 6.74 25.90
C SER A 322 14.77 6.85 25.12
N PRO A 323 15.94 6.77 25.82
CA PRO A 323 17.23 6.81 25.15
C PRO A 323 17.40 5.72 24.09
N GLY A 324 16.91 4.51 24.33
CA GLY A 324 16.94 3.43 23.34
C GLY A 324 16.13 3.77 22.09
N PHE A 325 14.92 4.32 22.24
CA PHE A 325 14.11 4.77 21.11
C PHE A 325 14.84 5.79 20.22
N LEU A 326 15.62 6.70 20.82
CA LEU A 326 16.39 7.70 20.08
C LEU A 326 17.48 7.09 19.18
N THR A 327 17.86 5.84 19.39
CA THR A 327 18.81 5.13 18.52
C THR A 327 18.15 4.37 17.35
N PHE A 328 16.83 4.52 17.14
CA PHE A 328 16.12 4.03 15.95
C PHE A 328 16.78 4.53 14.67
N GLN A 329 16.80 3.71 13.64
CA GLN A 329 17.47 3.98 12.37
C GLN A 329 16.44 4.27 11.26
N PRO A 330 16.03 5.54 11.03
CA PRO A 330 14.99 5.88 10.07
C PRO A 330 15.34 5.51 8.61
N HIS A 331 16.64 5.35 8.33
CA HIS A 331 17.19 4.96 7.03
C HIS A 331 17.93 3.62 7.10
N GLY A 332 17.47 2.71 7.98
CA GLY A 332 17.97 1.35 8.05
C GLY A 332 17.81 0.62 6.71
N ASN A 333 18.88 0.02 6.20
CA ASN A 333 18.90 -0.67 4.91
C ASN A 333 19.24 -2.15 5.12
N SER A 334 18.30 -3.04 4.81
CA SER A 334 18.45 -4.49 4.91
C SER A 334 19.47 -5.08 3.91
N HIS A 335 19.95 -4.28 2.95
CA HIS A 335 20.97 -4.69 1.98
C HIS A 335 22.39 -4.24 2.35
N ASP A 336 22.55 -3.38 3.37
CA ASP A 336 23.84 -2.85 3.81
C ASP A 336 24.32 -3.57 5.08
N PHE A 337 25.11 -4.61 4.90
CA PHE A 337 25.69 -5.37 6.01
C PHE A 337 26.66 -4.53 6.86
N VAL A 338 27.38 -3.61 6.23
CA VAL A 338 28.43 -2.86 6.93
C VAL A 338 27.85 -1.90 7.95
N ARG A 339 26.77 -1.19 7.57
CA ARG A 339 26.12 -0.19 8.44
C ARG A 339 25.02 -0.77 9.33
N TYR A 340 24.34 -1.83 8.85
CA TYR A 340 23.15 -2.38 9.50
C TYR A 340 23.20 -3.93 9.59
N PRO A 341 24.25 -4.53 10.22
CA PRO A 341 24.45 -5.98 10.22
C PRO A 341 23.28 -6.75 10.82
N GLN A 342 22.65 -6.23 11.89
CA GLN A 342 21.51 -6.88 12.55
C GLN A 342 20.29 -6.93 11.64
N LEU A 343 20.00 -5.83 10.92
CA LEU A 343 18.88 -5.73 10.02
C LEU A 343 19.09 -6.61 8.78
N TRP A 344 20.32 -6.62 8.26
CA TRP A 344 20.70 -7.49 7.16
C TRP A 344 20.54 -8.97 7.53
N LEU A 345 21.04 -9.37 8.70
CA LEU A 345 20.95 -10.76 9.18
C LEU A 345 19.49 -11.19 9.34
N ALA A 346 18.66 -10.34 9.97
CA ALA A 346 17.24 -10.60 10.14
C ALA A 346 16.53 -10.78 8.80
N SER A 347 16.77 -9.88 7.85
CA SER A 347 16.18 -9.97 6.51
C SER A 347 16.61 -11.24 5.76
N LYS A 348 17.90 -11.56 5.76
CA LYS A 348 18.40 -12.78 5.06
C LYS A 348 17.93 -14.06 5.73
N PHE A 349 17.86 -14.08 7.06
CA PHE A 349 17.27 -15.21 7.79
C PHE A 349 15.79 -15.41 7.41
N MET A 350 14.99 -14.33 7.39
CA MET A 350 13.57 -14.44 7.03
C MET A 350 13.38 -14.90 5.59
N LEU A 351 14.15 -14.37 4.64
CA LEU A 351 14.07 -14.81 3.24
C LEU A 351 14.43 -16.30 3.08
N LEU A 352 15.46 -16.77 3.80
CA LEU A 352 15.85 -18.19 3.79
C LEU A 352 14.75 -19.06 4.41
N LEU A 353 14.15 -18.62 5.51
CA LEU A 353 13.05 -19.31 6.18
C LEU A 353 11.84 -19.42 5.24
N LEU A 354 11.44 -18.33 4.61
CA LEU A 354 10.35 -18.30 3.63
C LEU A 354 10.60 -19.29 2.49
N ALA A 355 11.79 -19.23 1.88
CA ALA A 355 12.15 -20.11 0.78
C ALA A 355 12.14 -21.61 1.23
N GLY A 356 12.71 -21.91 2.40
CA GLY A 356 12.75 -23.27 2.93
C GLY A 356 11.37 -23.83 3.25
N VAL A 357 10.53 -23.06 3.93
CA VAL A 357 9.17 -23.47 4.30
C VAL A 357 8.32 -23.70 3.05
N PHE A 358 8.28 -22.75 2.12
CA PHE A 358 7.43 -22.91 0.93
C PHE A 358 7.95 -23.99 -0.02
N LEU A 359 9.26 -24.12 -0.21
CA LEU A 359 9.83 -25.20 -1.00
C LEU A 359 9.44 -26.57 -0.44
N PHE A 360 9.53 -26.74 0.89
CA PHE A 360 9.17 -27.99 1.53
C PHE A 360 7.67 -28.29 1.44
N PHE A 361 6.82 -27.37 1.94
CA PHE A 361 5.39 -27.64 2.06
C PHE A 361 4.65 -27.63 0.72
N TRP A 362 5.01 -26.75 -0.22
CA TRP A 362 4.40 -26.78 -1.56
C TRP A 362 4.82 -28.04 -2.32
N THR A 363 6.08 -28.45 -2.23
CA THR A 363 6.52 -29.72 -2.85
C THR A 363 5.74 -30.90 -2.26
N HIS A 364 5.59 -30.96 -0.93
CA HIS A 364 4.80 -31.98 -0.26
C HIS A 364 3.34 -31.97 -0.73
N SER A 365 2.70 -30.81 -0.77
CA SER A 365 1.31 -30.66 -1.20
C SER A 365 1.09 -31.01 -2.67
N LEU A 366 2.00 -30.63 -3.55
CA LEU A 366 1.95 -30.95 -4.98
C LEU A 366 2.12 -32.44 -5.25
N LEU A 367 3.07 -33.10 -4.56
CA LEU A 367 3.27 -34.55 -4.66
C LEU A 367 2.04 -35.31 -4.15
N TRP A 368 1.44 -34.84 -3.05
CA TRP A 368 0.19 -35.39 -2.54
C TRP A 368 -0.95 -35.24 -3.52
N PHE A 369 -1.16 -34.02 -4.01
CA PHE A 369 -2.21 -33.72 -5.00
C PHE A 369 -2.07 -34.61 -6.24
N TYR A 370 -0.85 -34.71 -6.79
CA TYR A 370 -0.58 -35.56 -7.95
C TYR A 370 -0.91 -37.03 -7.68
N ARG A 371 -0.41 -37.58 -6.56
CA ARG A 371 -0.59 -39.00 -6.22
C ARG A 371 -2.05 -39.35 -5.98
N GLU A 372 -2.76 -38.54 -5.19
CA GLU A 372 -4.14 -38.77 -4.85
C GLU A 372 -5.09 -38.59 -6.07
N THR A 373 -4.78 -37.61 -6.94
CA THR A 373 -5.52 -37.44 -8.20
C THR A 373 -5.37 -38.67 -9.09
N ARG A 374 -4.17 -39.23 -9.18
CA ARG A 374 -3.92 -40.46 -9.96
C ARG A 374 -4.68 -41.64 -9.39
N GLU A 375 -4.71 -41.83 -8.08
CA GLU A 375 -5.48 -42.87 -7.41
C GLU A 375 -6.99 -42.70 -7.62
N LYS A 376 -7.48 -41.46 -7.59
CA LYS A 376 -8.90 -41.13 -7.88
C LYS A 376 -9.25 -41.49 -9.31
N GLN A 377 -8.41 -41.20 -10.29
CA GLN A 377 -8.61 -41.54 -11.71
C GLN A 377 -8.60 -43.06 -11.94
N GLN A 378 -7.85 -43.81 -11.13
CA GLN A 378 -7.77 -45.27 -11.19
C GLN A 378 -8.92 -45.96 -10.44
N GLY A 379 -9.86 -45.21 -9.83
CA GLY A 379 -10.95 -45.75 -9.04
C GLY A 379 -10.54 -46.37 -7.71
N LEU A 380 -9.31 -46.11 -7.25
CA LEU A 380 -8.76 -46.65 -6.00
C LEU A 380 -9.21 -45.87 -4.75
N LEU A 381 -9.70 -44.64 -4.94
CA LEU A 381 -10.29 -43.86 -3.87
C LEU A 381 -11.81 -44.05 -3.87
N PRO A 382 -12.42 -44.29 -2.70
CA PRO A 382 -13.86 -44.32 -2.59
C PRO A 382 -14.43 -42.94 -3.01
N VAL A 383 -15.39 -42.97 -3.90
CA VAL A 383 -16.16 -41.79 -4.28
C VAL A 383 -17.08 -41.46 -3.10
N HIS A 384 -16.89 -40.28 -2.51
CA HIS A 384 -17.83 -39.78 -1.52
C HIS A 384 -19.18 -39.49 -2.20
N HIS A 385 -20.03 -40.53 -2.33
CA HIS A 385 -21.44 -40.29 -2.52
C HIS A 385 -22.05 -40.04 -1.12
N GLU A 386 -22.31 -38.78 -0.77
CA GLU A 386 -23.36 -38.46 0.18
C GLU A 386 -24.63 -39.07 -0.39
N SER A 387 -24.92 -40.33 -0.05
CA SER A 387 -26.18 -40.92 -0.49
C SER A 387 -27.28 -40.24 0.31
N LEU A 388 -28.26 -39.66 -0.39
CA LEU A 388 -29.52 -39.18 0.20
C LEU A 388 -30.24 -40.26 1.01
N GLN A 389 -29.83 -41.54 0.85
CA GLN A 389 -30.39 -42.70 1.58
C GLN A 389 -29.96 -42.76 3.04
N ASP A 390 -28.78 -42.17 3.42
CA ASP A 390 -28.35 -42.18 4.82
C ASP A 390 -29.15 -41.25 5.73
N HIS A 391 -29.86 -40.27 5.14
CA HIS A 391 -30.76 -39.39 5.90
C HIS A 391 -32.08 -40.03 6.31
N ILE A 392 -32.43 -41.21 5.75
CA ILE A 392 -33.76 -41.83 5.95
C ILE A 392 -33.77 -42.80 7.16
N LYS A 393 -32.62 -43.33 7.55
CA LYS A 393 -32.54 -44.41 8.56
C LYS A 393 -32.31 -43.98 10.00
N GLY A 394 -31.99 -42.71 10.30
CA GLY A 394 -31.78 -42.23 11.69
C GLY A 394 -30.67 -42.96 12.46
N GLU A 395 -29.88 -43.80 11.79
CA GLU A 395 -28.78 -44.55 12.39
C GLU A 395 -27.61 -43.62 12.76
N ARG A 396 -26.84 -43.98 13.78
CA ARG A 396 -25.65 -43.27 14.24
C ARG A 396 -24.49 -43.53 13.27
N THR A 397 -24.48 -42.81 12.16
CA THR A 397 -23.55 -43.01 11.05
C THR A 397 -22.39 -42.02 11.02
N TYR A 398 -22.30 -41.14 12.04
CA TYR A 398 -21.23 -40.13 12.17
C TYR A 398 -20.50 -40.29 13.49
N ILE A 399 -19.19 -39.87 13.48
CA ILE A 399 -18.35 -39.81 14.68
C ILE A 399 -18.20 -38.34 15.09
N LYS A 400 -18.36 -38.07 16.38
CA LYS A 400 -18.12 -36.75 16.98
C LYS A 400 -16.61 -36.47 17.02
N ARG A 401 -16.17 -35.40 16.35
CA ARG A 401 -14.75 -34.99 16.33
C ARG A 401 -14.49 -33.73 17.17
N PHE A 402 -15.24 -32.65 16.94
CA PHE A 402 -15.01 -31.35 17.56
C PHE A 402 -16.24 -30.85 18.32
N PRO A 403 -16.13 -30.58 19.66
CA PRO A 403 -17.17 -29.91 20.43
C PRO A 403 -17.43 -28.47 19.92
N ALA A 404 -18.62 -27.93 20.19
CA ALA A 404 -19.03 -26.61 19.72
C ALA A 404 -18.09 -25.48 20.15
N LEU A 405 -17.59 -25.52 21.38
CA LEU A 405 -16.68 -24.52 21.90
C LEU A 405 -15.35 -24.46 21.11
N TRP A 406 -14.80 -25.60 20.73
CA TRP A 406 -13.56 -25.66 19.92
C TRP A 406 -13.79 -25.13 18.51
N ARG A 407 -14.96 -25.41 17.92
CA ARG A 407 -15.33 -24.87 16.60
C ARG A 407 -15.51 -23.36 16.63
N LEU A 408 -16.15 -22.84 17.68
CA LEU A 408 -16.28 -21.40 17.88
C LEU A 408 -14.90 -20.73 18.08
N GLY A 409 -14.03 -21.34 18.89
CA GLY A 409 -12.66 -20.87 19.08
C GLY A 409 -11.88 -20.81 17.76
N HIS A 410 -11.94 -21.89 16.95
CA HIS A 410 -11.32 -21.93 15.64
C HIS A 410 -11.88 -20.86 14.69
N LEU A 411 -13.19 -20.65 14.64
CA LEU A 411 -13.80 -19.63 13.81
C LEU A 411 -13.36 -18.21 14.23
N THR A 412 -13.35 -17.93 15.54
CA THR A 412 -12.87 -16.64 16.06
C THR A 412 -11.39 -16.42 15.72
N PHE A 413 -10.58 -17.48 15.83
CA PHE A 413 -9.17 -17.47 15.47
C PHE A 413 -8.96 -17.19 13.98
N ALA A 414 -9.72 -17.88 13.11
CA ALA A 414 -9.68 -17.69 11.67
C ALA A 414 -10.09 -16.27 11.26
N LEU A 415 -11.18 -15.74 11.81
CA LEU A 415 -11.63 -14.36 11.51
C LEU A 415 -10.62 -13.32 12.00
N SER A 416 -10.01 -13.54 13.17
CA SER A 416 -8.98 -12.65 13.69
C SER A 416 -7.75 -12.62 12.77
N ILE A 417 -7.28 -13.78 12.32
CA ILE A 417 -6.12 -13.87 11.42
C ILE A 417 -6.41 -13.26 10.04
N MET A 418 -7.61 -13.47 9.50
CA MET A 418 -8.03 -12.84 8.23
C MET A 418 -8.06 -11.31 8.36
N THR A 419 -8.54 -10.78 9.49
CA THR A 419 -8.55 -9.34 9.77
C THR A 419 -7.13 -8.79 9.93
N LEU A 420 -6.26 -9.51 10.65
CA LEU A 420 -4.83 -9.16 10.80
C LEU A 420 -4.11 -9.18 9.46
N ALA A 421 -4.36 -10.19 8.62
CA ALA A 421 -3.82 -10.27 7.26
C ALA A 421 -4.29 -9.10 6.39
N PHE A 422 -5.58 -8.81 6.38
CA PHE A 422 -6.16 -7.74 5.57
C PHE A 422 -5.58 -6.37 5.92
N THR A 423 -5.51 -6.05 7.20
CA THR A 423 -4.96 -4.77 7.68
C THR A 423 -3.44 -4.71 7.60
N GLY A 424 -2.74 -5.80 7.95
CA GLY A 424 -1.28 -5.86 7.99
C GLY A 424 -0.66 -5.84 6.59
N MET A 425 -1.18 -6.65 5.65
CA MET A 425 -0.67 -6.68 4.27
C MET A 425 -0.89 -5.34 3.55
N THR A 426 -1.96 -4.60 3.90
CA THR A 426 -2.18 -3.24 3.37
C THR A 426 -1.07 -2.27 3.78
N VAL A 427 -0.57 -2.38 5.00
CA VAL A 427 0.55 -1.55 5.47
C VAL A 427 1.88 -2.06 4.94
N LEU A 428 2.06 -3.38 4.84
CA LEU A 428 3.30 -3.99 4.35
C LEU A 428 3.56 -3.67 2.87
N TYR A 429 2.50 -3.63 2.05
CA TYR A 429 2.55 -3.36 0.61
C TYR A 429 1.78 -2.08 0.23
N PRO A 430 2.16 -0.90 0.75
CA PRO A 430 1.38 0.33 0.62
C PRO A 430 1.37 0.91 -0.80
N ASP A 431 2.33 0.53 -1.63
CA ASP A 431 2.49 0.90 -3.03
C ASP A 431 1.77 -0.05 -4.01
N ALA A 432 1.24 -1.17 -3.53
CA ALA A 432 0.39 -2.04 -4.33
C ALA A 432 -0.89 -1.30 -4.75
N PHE A 433 -1.32 -1.50 -6.00
CA PHE A 433 -2.47 -0.79 -6.60
C PHE A 433 -3.76 -0.85 -5.76
N TRP A 434 -3.97 -1.92 -5.02
CA TRP A 434 -5.14 -2.16 -4.18
C TRP A 434 -5.03 -1.52 -2.77
N ALA A 435 -3.81 -1.33 -2.24
CA ALA A 435 -3.61 -0.93 -0.84
C ALA A 435 -4.21 0.44 -0.48
N PRO A 436 -4.07 1.52 -1.30
CA PRO A 436 -4.72 2.80 -1.00
C PRO A 436 -6.25 2.74 -1.03
N TRP A 437 -6.83 1.83 -1.80
CA TRP A 437 -8.28 1.63 -1.83
C TRP A 437 -8.77 0.96 -0.56
N VAL A 438 -8.08 -0.10 -0.11
CA VAL A 438 -8.36 -0.78 1.15
C VAL A 438 -8.23 0.19 2.33
N ALA A 439 -7.15 0.98 2.37
CA ALA A 439 -6.95 1.96 3.43
C ALA A 439 -8.10 2.97 3.49
N ARG A 440 -8.55 3.49 2.34
CA ARG A 440 -9.71 4.41 2.28
C ARG A 440 -11.01 3.75 2.70
N PHE A 441 -11.27 2.52 2.25
CA PHE A 441 -12.46 1.75 2.62
C PHE A 441 -12.55 1.53 4.13
N LEU A 442 -11.44 1.26 4.79
CA LEU A 442 -11.37 1.06 6.24
C LEU A 442 -11.32 2.35 7.05
N GLY A 443 -11.41 3.54 6.43
CA GLY A 443 -11.39 4.82 7.13
C GLY A 443 -9.99 5.37 7.41
N GLY A 444 -8.96 4.89 6.69
CA GLY A 444 -7.59 5.36 6.77
C GLY A 444 -6.69 4.56 7.71
N ALA A 445 -5.38 4.87 7.68
CA ALA A 445 -4.36 4.11 8.40
C ALA A 445 -4.57 4.08 9.92
N SER A 446 -5.13 5.13 10.51
CA SER A 446 -5.40 5.20 11.96
C SER A 446 -6.48 4.21 12.37
N VAL A 447 -7.59 4.12 11.61
CA VAL A 447 -8.66 3.15 11.89
C VAL A 447 -8.15 1.74 11.65
N MET A 448 -7.39 1.50 10.57
CA MET A 448 -6.76 0.21 10.31
C MET A 448 -5.88 -0.25 11.48
N ALA A 449 -5.08 0.66 12.06
CA ALA A 449 -4.25 0.35 13.21
C ALA A 449 -5.07 -0.09 14.44
N VAL A 450 -6.23 0.55 14.68
CA VAL A 450 -7.14 0.14 15.76
C VAL A 450 -7.73 -1.24 15.47
N VAL A 451 -8.25 -1.46 14.26
CA VAL A 451 -8.83 -2.76 13.85
C VAL A 451 -7.79 -3.88 13.97
N HIS A 452 -6.54 -3.63 13.52
CA HIS A 452 -5.44 -4.58 13.64
C HIS A 452 -5.15 -4.96 15.09
N ARG A 453 -5.08 -3.97 15.99
CA ARG A 453 -4.82 -4.19 17.41
C ARG A 453 -5.97 -4.92 18.11
N VAL A 454 -7.23 -4.58 17.79
CA VAL A 454 -8.40 -5.29 18.33
C VAL A 454 -8.38 -6.75 17.88
N ALA A 455 -8.10 -7.03 16.61
CA ALA A 455 -7.97 -8.38 16.11
C ALA A 455 -6.80 -9.14 16.76
N ALA A 456 -5.65 -8.47 16.99
CA ALA A 456 -4.50 -9.05 17.69
C ALA A 456 -4.82 -9.41 19.13
N VAL A 457 -5.51 -8.54 19.86
CA VAL A 457 -5.97 -8.83 21.24
C VAL A 457 -6.95 -9.99 21.25
N THR A 458 -7.91 -10.01 20.33
CA THR A 458 -8.89 -11.12 20.21
C THR A 458 -8.20 -12.44 19.93
N PHE A 459 -7.28 -12.46 18.97
CA PHE A 459 -6.46 -13.63 18.64
C PHE A 459 -5.68 -14.13 19.85
N THR A 460 -4.99 -13.24 20.55
CA THR A 460 -4.18 -13.52 21.75
C THR A 460 -5.04 -14.09 22.88
N LEU A 461 -6.21 -13.50 23.13
CA LEU A 461 -7.13 -13.99 24.17
C LEU A 461 -7.64 -15.40 23.86
N VAL A 462 -8.06 -15.67 22.63
CA VAL A 462 -8.51 -17.00 22.23
C VAL A 462 -7.38 -18.02 22.35
N PHE A 463 -6.16 -17.64 21.97
CA PHE A 463 -4.98 -18.49 22.13
C PHE A 463 -4.71 -18.85 23.61
N PHE A 464 -4.72 -17.87 24.50
CA PHE A 464 -4.47 -18.14 25.92
C PHE A 464 -5.63 -18.90 26.59
N ILE A 465 -6.89 -18.62 26.23
CA ILE A 465 -8.05 -19.42 26.69
C ILE A 465 -7.89 -20.88 26.26
N HIS A 466 -7.49 -21.09 24.99
CA HIS A 466 -7.21 -22.43 24.49
C HIS A 466 -6.09 -23.11 25.29
N LEU A 467 -4.98 -22.42 25.52
CA LEU A 467 -3.85 -22.95 26.28
C LEU A 467 -4.25 -23.34 27.70
N VAL A 468 -5.00 -22.49 28.39
CA VAL A 468 -5.54 -22.78 29.73
C VAL A 468 -6.46 -24.00 29.70
N ALA A 469 -7.38 -24.05 28.72
CA ALA A 469 -8.30 -25.18 28.58
C ALA A 469 -7.57 -26.52 28.31
N VAL A 470 -6.58 -26.50 27.44
CA VAL A 470 -5.74 -27.70 27.16
C VAL A 470 -4.94 -28.11 28.38
N THR A 471 -4.27 -27.16 29.05
CA THR A 471 -3.52 -27.41 30.29
C THR A 471 -4.40 -28.00 31.37
N TYR A 472 -5.59 -27.37 31.60
CA TYR A 472 -6.57 -27.90 32.56
C TYR A 472 -6.99 -29.31 32.21
N ARG A 473 -7.30 -29.58 30.93
CA ARG A 473 -7.69 -30.93 30.48
C ARG A 473 -6.58 -31.95 30.71
N ILE A 474 -5.34 -31.65 30.42
CA ILE A 474 -4.21 -32.57 30.57
C ILE A 474 -3.94 -32.87 32.05
N PHE A 475 -3.86 -31.87 32.90
CA PHE A 475 -3.40 -32.02 34.28
C PHE A 475 -4.50 -32.38 35.27
N TRP A 476 -5.78 -32.06 34.98
CA TRP A 476 -6.90 -32.31 35.92
C TRP A 476 -7.93 -33.28 35.38
N VAL A 477 -8.32 -33.24 34.11
CA VAL A 477 -9.40 -34.07 33.56
C VAL A 477 -8.88 -35.42 33.07
N SER A 478 -7.75 -35.44 32.37
CA SER A 478 -7.21 -36.64 31.73
C SER A 478 -5.86 -37.09 32.36
N ARG A 479 -5.61 -36.67 33.60
CA ARG A 479 -4.34 -36.88 34.29
C ARG A 479 -3.80 -38.31 34.20
N ASP A 480 -4.65 -39.28 34.45
CA ASP A 480 -4.26 -40.72 34.52
C ASP A 480 -4.30 -41.40 33.15
N THR A 481 -4.95 -40.82 32.16
CA THR A 481 -5.11 -41.41 30.82
C THR A 481 -4.28 -40.74 29.74
N PHE A 482 -3.85 -39.49 29.95
CA PHE A 482 -3.04 -38.75 28.98
C PHE A 482 -1.59 -39.22 28.95
N ARG A 483 -1.13 -39.52 27.75
CA ARG A 483 0.30 -39.89 27.50
C ARG A 483 0.88 -38.88 26.53
N TRP A 484 1.96 -38.19 26.95
CA TRP A 484 2.63 -37.15 26.16
C TRP A 484 3.01 -37.58 24.73
N PHE A 485 3.45 -38.81 24.56
CA PHE A 485 3.82 -39.41 23.28
C PHE A 485 2.84 -40.50 22.82
N GLY A 486 1.62 -40.46 23.35
CA GLY A 486 0.54 -41.36 23.00
C GLY A 486 -0.20 -40.98 21.72
N PRO A 487 -1.07 -41.88 21.22
CA PRO A 487 -1.78 -41.69 19.94
C PRO A 487 -2.72 -40.51 19.90
N THR A 488 -3.21 -40.04 21.06
CA THR A 488 -4.12 -38.88 21.18
C THR A 488 -3.39 -37.56 21.46
N SER A 489 -2.05 -37.60 21.57
CA SER A 489 -1.24 -36.40 21.84
C SER A 489 -0.90 -35.63 20.58
N LEU A 490 -0.96 -34.29 20.68
CA LEU A 490 -0.48 -33.38 19.63
C LEU A 490 1.05 -33.12 19.70
N VAL A 491 1.75 -33.69 20.70
CA VAL A 491 3.20 -33.59 20.77
C VAL A 491 3.84 -34.45 19.69
N PRO A 492 4.76 -33.88 18.87
CA PRO A 492 5.49 -34.65 17.85
C PRO A 492 6.28 -35.80 18.46
N ASN A 493 6.28 -36.93 17.79
CA ASN A 493 7.00 -38.13 18.24
C ASN A 493 7.59 -38.92 17.06
N LEU A 494 8.30 -40.03 17.36
CA LEU A 494 8.97 -40.86 16.33
C LEU A 494 7.98 -41.49 15.33
N GLN A 495 6.71 -41.69 15.70
CA GLN A 495 5.73 -42.22 14.77
C GLN A 495 5.43 -41.20 13.66
N ASP A 496 5.41 -39.90 13.96
CA ASP A 496 5.19 -38.84 12.96
C ASP A 496 6.31 -38.85 11.88
N LEU A 497 7.56 -39.11 12.27
CA LEU A 497 8.65 -39.26 11.32
C LEU A 497 8.49 -40.53 10.44
N LYS A 498 8.05 -41.67 11.04
CA LYS A 498 7.74 -42.86 10.27
C LYS A 498 6.60 -42.66 9.30
N ASP A 499 5.55 -41.96 9.73
CA ASP A 499 4.38 -41.62 8.91
C ASP A 499 4.76 -40.66 7.76
N PHE A 500 5.62 -39.68 8.02
CA PHE A 500 6.18 -38.81 6.99
C PHE A 500 7.00 -39.62 5.96
N ILE A 501 7.89 -40.49 6.39
CA ILE A 501 8.66 -41.32 5.47
C ILE A 501 7.76 -42.27 4.65
N ALA A 502 6.74 -42.85 5.29
CA ALA A 502 5.75 -43.69 4.60
C ALA A 502 4.97 -42.88 3.58
N MET A 503 4.60 -41.62 3.91
CA MET A 503 3.91 -40.71 3.00
C MET A 503 4.78 -40.38 1.78
N VAL A 504 6.06 -40.07 1.97
CA VAL A 504 7.00 -39.82 0.87
C VAL A 504 7.14 -41.07 -0.02
N ARG A 505 7.26 -42.28 0.58
CA ARG A 505 7.26 -43.52 -0.18
C ARG A 505 6.01 -43.73 -1.01
N TRP A 506 4.84 -43.40 -0.45
CA TRP A 506 3.56 -43.46 -1.17
C TRP A 506 3.52 -42.44 -2.31
N PHE A 507 3.98 -41.21 -2.11
CA PHE A 507 4.03 -40.19 -3.16
C PHE A 507 4.77 -40.66 -4.41
N VAL A 508 5.92 -41.35 -4.20
CA VAL A 508 6.75 -41.85 -5.30
C VAL A 508 6.36 -43.28 -5.77
N GLY A 509 5.24 -43.79 -5.26
CA GLY A 509 4.72 -45.13 -5.68
C GLY A 509 5.48 -46.34 -5.13
N LYS A 510 6.34 -46.14 -4.12
CA LYS A 510 7.19 -47.21 -3.50
C LYS A 510 6.61 -47.80 -2.21
N GLY A 511 5.36 -47.51 -1.90
CA GLY A 511 4.68 -48.02 -0.71
C GLY A 511 3.18 -47.82 -0.76
N PRO A 512 2.41 -48.50 0.14
CA PRO A 512 0.97 -48.28 0.27
C PRO A 512 0.69 -46.92 0.91
N ARG A 513 -0.58 -46.46 0.83
CA ARG A 513 -1.06 -45.27 1.54
C ARG A 513 -0.88 -45.49 3.05
N PRO A 514 -0.26 -44.54 3.78
CA PRO A 514 -0.05 -44.67 5.22
C PRO A 514 -1.36 -44.74 6.01
N VAL A 515 -1.30 -45.41 7.15
CA VAL A 515 -2.42 -45.57 8.09
C VAL A 515 -2.20 -44.65 9.27
N PHE A 516 -3.13 -43.73 9.53
CA PHE A 516 -3.00 -42.75 10.59
C PHE A 516 -3.87 -43.08 11.81
N ASP A 517 -3.43 -42.59 12.98
CA ASP A 517 -4.19 -42.59 14.23
C ASP A 517 -4.93 -41.25 14.42
N HIS A 518 -5.15 -40.81 15.65
CA HIS A 518 -5.99 -39.65 16.02
C HIS A 518 -5.50 -38.35 15.38
N TRP A 519 -4.20 -38.09 15.42
CA TRP A 519 -3.56 -36.92 14.82
C TRP A 519 -2.48 -37.34 13.82
N THR A 520 -2.48 -36.71 12.67
CA THR A 520 -1.45 -36.88 11.66
C THR A 520 -0.31 -35.89 11.91
N TYR A 521 0.89 -36.16 11.33
CA TYR A 521 2.04 -35.28 11.49
C TYR A 521 1.80 -33.87 10.95
N TRP A 522 1.04 -33.70 9.85
CA TRP A 522 0.72 -32.36 9.32
C TRP A 522 -0.30 -31.61 10.19
N GLU A 523 -1.29 -32.28 10.81
CA GLU A 523 -2.20 -31.66 11.78
C GLU A 523 -1.46 -31.20 13.04
N LYS A 524 -0.48 -31.99 13.49
CA LYS A 524 0.40 -31.57 14.59
C LYS A 524 1.22 -30.34 14.20
N PHE A 525 1.74 -30.30 12.99
CA PHE A 525 2.46 -29.12 12.48
C PHE A 525 1.54 -27.89 12.42
N ASP A 526 0.35 -28.02 11.83
CA ASP A 526 -0.66 -26.95 11.76
C ASP A 526 -1.06 -26.47 13.16
N TYR A 527 -1.11 -27.37 14.15
CA TYR A 527 -1.41 -27.02 15.54
C TYR A 527 -0.26 -26.24 16.22
N TRP A 528 1.00 -26.57 15.97
CA TRP A 528 2.13 -25.90 16.58
C TRP A 528 2.55 -24.61 15.88
N ALA A 529 2.16 -24.41 14.63
CA ALA A 529 2.46 -23.20 13.89
C ALA A 529 1.95 -21.90 14.57
N PRO A 530 0.71 -21.83 15.14
CA PRO A 530 0.26 -20.68 15.92
C PRO A 530 1.11 -20.38 17.17
N PHE A 531 1.75 -21.37 17.80
CA PHE A 531 2.64 -21.13 18.95
C PHE A 531 3.89 -20.39 18.51
N TRP A 532 4.50 -20.84 17.41
CA TRP A 532 5.62 -20.16 16.78
C TRP A 532 5.23 -18.73 16.37
N GLY A 533 4.13 -18.58 15.64
CA GLY A 533 3.62 -17.29 15.20
C GLY A 533 3.32 -16.34 16.37
N MET A 534 2.69 -16.84 17.44
CA MET A 534 2.41 -16.03 18.64
C MET A 534 3.70 -15.55 19.29
N PHE A 535 4.73 -16.36 19.36
CA PHE A 535 6.01 -15.98 19.93
C PHE A 535 6.71 -14.93 19.06
N ILE A 536 6.81 -15.13 17.76
CA ILE A 536 7.58 -14.26 16.85
C ILE A 536 6.77 -13.00 16.49
N ILE A 537 5.56 -13.18 15.89
CA ILE A 537 4.72 -12.05 15.45
C ILE A 537 4.19 -11.29 16.67
N GLY A 538 3.80 -12.00 17.72
CA GLY A 538 3.27 -11.37 18.94
C GLY A 538 4.33 -10.52 19.64
N THR A 539 5.54 -11.05 19.85
CA THR A 539 6.64 -10.30 20.50
C THR A 539 7.05 -9.10 19.65
N SER A 540 7.29 -9.29 18.34
CA SER A 540 7.63 -8.18 17.45
C SER A 540 6.50 -7.14 17.37
N GLY A 541 5.24 -7.59 17.35
CA GLY A 541 4.07 -6.71 17.37
C GLY A 541 3.97 -5.88 18.66
N LEU A 542 4.25 -6.46 19.83
CA LEU A 542 4.29 -5.73 21.11
C LEU A 542 5.40 -4.68 21.15
N ILE A 543 6.59 -5.00 20.61
CA ILE A 543 7.69 -4.05 20.48
C ILE A 543 7.26 -2.85 19.62
N LEU A 544 6.58 -3.11 18.49
CA LEU A 544 6.09 -2.05 17.60
C LEU A 544 4.89 -1.28 18.17
N TRP A 545 4.06 -1.92 19.01
CA TRP A 545 2.90 -1.28 19.62
C TRP A 545 3.28 -0.40 20.80
N PHE A 546 4.27 -0.82 21.62
CA PHE A 546 4.71 -0.12 22.80
C PHE A 546 6.18 0.36 22.69
N PRO A 547 6.51 1.19 21.66
CA PRO A 547 7.89 1.55 21.37
C PRO A 547 8.55 2.34 22.50
N LYS A 548 7.78 3.10 23.28
CA LYS A 548 8.28 3.83 24.44
C LYS A 548 8.80 2.85 25.51
N LEU A 549 7.95 1.89 25.90
CA LEU A 549 8.32 0.87 26.90
C LEU A 549 9.46 -0.02 26.39
N ALA A 550 9.38 -0.49 25.16
CA ALA A 550 10.43 -1.32 24.58
C ALA A 550 11.78 -0.60 24.50
N GLY A 551 11.78 0.70 24.19
CA GLY A 551 13.00 1.51 24.12
C GLY A 551 13.63 1.85 25.47
N GLU A 552 12.98 1.58 26.61
CA GLU A 552 13.60 1.66 27.93
C GLU A 552 14.61 0.53 28.16
N PHE A 553 14.38 -0.64 27.52
CA PHE A 553 15.19 -1.84 27.73
C PHE A 553 15.99 -2.24 26.48
N LEU A 554 15.56 -1.81 25.29
CA LEU A 554 16.09 -2.28 24.02
C LEU A 554 16.66 -1.12 23.20
N PRO A 555 17.77 -1.34 22.45
CA PRO A 555 18.32 -0.33 21.56
C PRO A 555 17.39 -0.15 20.31
N GLY A 556 17.42 1.04 19.72
CA GLY A 556 16.46 1.43 18.69
C GLY A 556 16.54 0.64 17.36
N TRP A 557 17.68 0.01 17.06
CA TRP A 557 17.76 -0.87 15.88
C TRP A 557 16.82 -2.09 15.96
N ILE A 558 16.39 -2.48 17.19
CA ILE A 558 15.41 -3.54 17.39
C ILE A 558 14.08 -3.21 16.73
N PHE A 559 13.66 -1.94 16.67
CA PHE A 559 12.41 -1.56 15.98
C PHE A 559 12.50 -1.83 14.48
N ASN A 560 13.69 -1.63 13.88
CA ASN A 560 13.90 -1.96 12.48
C ASN A 560 13.83 -3.47 12.25
N VAL A 561 14.51 -4.25 13.10
CA VAL A 561 14.47 -5.71 13.05
C VAL A 561 13.05 -6.24 13.32
N ALA A 562 12.35 -5.70 14.32
CA ALA A 562 10.97 -6.07 14.63
C ALA A 562 10.02 -5.80 13.46
N THR A 563 10.22 -4.70 12.73
CA THR A 563 9.42 -4.40 11.52
C THR A 563 9.61 -5.45 10.44
N VAL A 564 10.85 -5.85 10.16
CA VAL A 564 11.14 -6.89 9.17
C VAL A 564 10.58 -8.25 9.60
N ILE A 565 10.89 -8.68 10.82
CA ILE A 565 10.43 -9.98 11.33
C ILE A 565 8.89 -10.02 11.38
N HIS A 566 8.22 -8.97 11.87
CA HIS A 566 6.76 -8.90 11.96
C HIS A 566 6.10 -9.02 10.58
N GLY A 567 6.63 -8.28 9.60
CA GLY A 567 6.10 -8.28 8.24
C GLY A 567 6.31 -9.60 7.51
N GLU A 568 7.54 -10.11 7.53
CA GLU A 568 7.90 -11.33 6.80
C GLU A 568 7.29 -12.60 7.43
N GLU A 569 7.22 -12.68 8.77
CA GLU A 569 6.56 -13.78 9.44
C GLU A 569 5.03 -13.72 9.24
N ALA A 570 4.43 -12.52 9.22
CA ALA A 570 3.03 -12.37 8.88
C ALA A 570 2.76 -12.79 7.42
N PHE A 571 3.65 -12.46 6.49
CA PHE A 571 3.59 -12.96 5.11
C PHE A 571 3.66 -14.50 5.07
N LEU A 572 4.62 -15.11 5.80
CA LEU A 572 4.75 -16.56 5.91
C LEU A 572 3.43 -17.19 6.40
N ALA A 573 2.88 -16.67 7.50
CA ALA A 573 1.65 -17.17 8.09
C ALA A 573 0.47 -17.08 7.13
N VAL A 574 0.27 -15.94 6.46
CA VAL A 574 -0.82 -15.72 5.50
C VAL A 574 -0.72 -16.68 4.32
N VAL A 575 0.46 -16.78 3.70
CA VAL A 575 0.65 -17.65 2.54
C VAL A 575 0.55 -19.13 2.94
N PHE A 576 1.10 -19.51 4.09
CA PHE A 576 0.98 -20.89 4.59
C PHE A 576 -0.47 -21.29 4.86
N ILE A 577 -1.22 -20.47 5.59
CA ILE A 577 -2.62 -20.76 5.94
C ILE A 577 -3.49 -20.87 4.69
N PHE A 578 -3.42 -19.92 3.78
CA PHE A 578 -4.32 -19.90 2.63
C PHE A 578 -3.86 -20.77 1.44
N SER A 579 -2.65 -21.34 1.50
CA SER A 579 -2.21 -22.35 0.53
C SER A 579 -2.11 -23.75 1.16
N VAL A 580 -1.24 -23.97 2.14
CA VAL A 580 -0.93 -25.29 2.69
C VAL A 580 -2.05 -25.80 3.62
N HIS A 581 -2.46 -25.00 4.60
CA HIS A 581 -3.55 -25.40 5.49
C HIS A 581 -4.87 -25.57 4.72
N PHE A 582 -5.20 -24.69 3.78
CA PHE A 582 -6.38 -24.86 2.92
C PHE A 582 -6.29 -26.11 2.06
N PHE A 583 -5.09 -26.43 1.53
CA PHE A 583 -4.87 -27.68 0.82
C PHE A 583 -5.13 -28.89 1.74
N ASN A 584 -4.52 -28.90 2.91
CA ASN A 584 -4.68 -30.00 3.88
C ASN A 584 -6.13 -30.23 4.29
N CYS A 585 -6.92 -29.17 4.44
CA CYS A 585 -8.30 -29.23 4.92
C CYS A 585 -9.33 -29.38 3.81
N HIS A 586 -9.14 -28.69 2.64
CA HIS A 586 -10.22 -28.53 1.67
C HIS A 586 -9.85 -28.92 0.24
N PHE A 587 -8.59 -28.72 -0.20
CA PHE A 587 -8.24 -28.83 -1.61
C PHE A 587 -7.56 -30.16 -2.00
N ARG A 588 -7.39 -31.06 -1.06
CA ARG A 588 -7.01 -32.45 -1.40
C ARG A 588 -8.07 -33.06 -2.31
N PRO A 589 -7.71 -33.88 -3.30
CA PRO A 589 -8.66 -34.48 -4.23
C PRO A 589 -9.79 -35.28 -3.56
N SER A 590 -9.53 -35.82 -2.35
CA SER A 590 -10.55 -36.53 -1.53
C SER A 590 -11.49 -35.60 -0.76
N LYS A 591 -11.13 -34.32 -0.57
CA LYS A 591 -11.91 -33.34 0.22
C LYS A 591 -12.50 -32.22 -0.62
N PHE A 592 -12.06 -32.10 -1.85
CA PHE A 592 -12.46 -31.03 -2.76
C PHE A 592 -13.97 -31.07 -3.07
N PRO A 593 -14.67 -29.93 -3.09
CA PRO A 593 -14.17 -28.55 -2.95
C PRO A 593 -14.14 -28.02 -1.50
N LEU A 594 -14.72 -28.70 -0.54
CA LEU A 594 -14.86 -28.23 0.85
C LEU A 594 -15.14 -29.39 1.80
N ASP A 595 -14.29 -29.55 2.82
CA ASP A 595 -14.63 -30.36 4.00
C ASP A 595 -15.33 -29.50 5.05
N ILE A 596 -16.52 -29.94 5.47
CA ILE A 596 -17.34 -29.23 6.46
C ILE A 596 -17.15 -29.76 7.90
N MET A 597 -16.26 -30.74 8.11
CA MET A 597 -16.07 -31.39 9.39
C MET A 597 -15.83 -30.40 10.55
N MET A 598 -14.98 -29.39 10.32
CA MET A 598 -14.70 -28.37 11.34
C MET A 598 -15.92 -27.51 11.66
N PHE A 599 -16.83 -27.31 10.73
CA PHE A 599 -18.05 -26.52 10.94
C PHE A 599 -19.18 -27.32 11.61
N VAL A 600 -19.35 -28.60 11.22
CA VAL A 600 -20.38 -29.45 11.77
C VAL A 600 -19.93 -30.22 13.03
N GLY A 601 -18.62 -30.40 13.21
CA GLY A 601 -18.02 -31.12 14.34
C GLY A 601 -18.13 -32.64 14.29
N ARG A 602 -18.51 -33.18 13.13
CA ARG A 602 -18.79 -34.61 12.92
C ARG A 602 -18.20 -35.06 11.58
N MET A 603 -17.81 -36.35 11.51
CA MET A 603 -17.28 -37.01 10.34
C MET A 603 -18.06 -38.30 10.04
N PRO A 604 -18.37 -38.64 8.79
CA PRO A 604 -18.96 -39.93 8.45
C PRO A 604 -18.09 -41.09 8.93
N VAL A 605 -18.68 -42.17 9.42
CA VAL A 605 -17.94 -43.35 9.93
C VAL A 605 -17.07 -43.97 8.84
N ASP A 606 -17.57 -44.07 7.61
CA ASP A 606 -16.84 -44.68 6.51
C ASP A 606 -15.59 -43.87 6.16
N GLU A 607 -15.72 -42.53 6.14
CA GLU A 607 -14.60 -41.64 5.96
C GLU A 607 -13.59 -41.75 7.11
N PHE A 608 -14.06 -41.79 8.34
CA PHE A 608 -13.21 -42.00 9.53
C PHE A 608 -12.44 -43.31 9.47
N LYS A 609 -13.11 -44.40 9.10
CA LYS A 609 -12.49 -45.71 8.91
C LYS A 609 -11.41 -45.73 7.85
N LEU A 610 -11.58 -44.92 6.79
CA LEU A 610 -10.60 -44.77 5.72
C LEU A 610 -9.40 -43.92 6.14
N GLU A 611 -9.64 -42.73 6.69
CA GLU A 611 -8.60 -41.75 6.99
C GLU A 611 -7.87 -42.02 8.32
N ARG A 612 -8.58 -42.60 9.30
CA ARG A 612 -8.11 -42.84 10.68
C ARG A 612 -8.21 -44.33 11.05
N ARG A 613 -7.75 -45.17 10.16
CA ARG A 613 -7.92 -46.63 10.31
C ARG A 613 -7.36 -47.16 11.62
N ALA A 614 -6.20 -46.68 12.05
CA ALA A 614 -5.59 -47.13 13.32
C ALA A 614 -6.43 -46.65 14.53
N GLU A 615 -6.96 -45.42 14.51
CA GLU A 615 -7.84 -44.95 15.55
C GLU A 615 -9.15 -45.72 15.56
N TYR A 616 -9.76 -45.98 14.41
CA TYR A 616 -10.97 -46.77 14.28
C TYR A 616 -10.80 -48.13 14.92
N GLN A 617 -9.78 -48.88 14.55
CA GLN A 617 -9.46 -50.24 15.11
C GLN A 617 -9.21 -50.18 16.60
N ARG A 618 -8.51 -49.16 17.11
CA ARG A 618 -8.26 -48.96 18.53
C ARG A 618 -9.56 -48.72 19.32
N LEU A 619 -10.45 -47.90 18.81
CA LEU A 619 -11.75 -47.61 19.43
C LEU A 619 -12.69 -48.77 19.36
N GLU A 620 -12.74 -49.52 18.27
CA GLU A 620 -13.49 -50.76 18.10
C GLU A 620 -13.03 -51.82 19.08
N ASN A 621 -11.75 -52.08 19.16
CA ASN A 621 -11.20 -53.09 20.09
C ASN A 621 -11.35 -52.73 21.56
N SER A 622 -11.45 -51.45 21.90
CA SER A 622 -11.69 -50.97 23.28
C SER A 622 -13.15 -50.82 23.64
N GLY A 623 -14.09 -51.05 22.70
CA GLY A 623 -15.53 -50.81 22.90
C GLY A 623 -15.93 -49.38 23.04
N GLN A 624 -15.02 -48.41 22.76
CA GLN A 624 -15.29 -46.98 22.90
C GLN A 624 -15.94 -46.36 21.66
N LEU A 625 -15.96 -47.06 20.53
CA LEU A 625 -16.46 -46.55 19.27
C LEU A 625 -17.93 -46.09 19.39
N GLU A 626 -18.77 -46.89 20.01
CA GLU A 626 -20.19 -46.60 20.15
C GLU A 626 -20.50 -45.32 20.96
N THR A 627 -19.62 -44.94 21.88
CA THR A 627 -19.80 -43.73 22.70
C THR A 627 -19.58 -42.45 21.89
N LEU A 628 -18.90 -42.56 20.78
CA LEU A 628 -18.58 -41.44 19.86
C LEU A 628 -19.56 -41.34 18.68
N LEU A 629 -20.40 -42.39 18.48
CA LEU A 629 -21.36 -42.38 17.38
C LEU A 629 -22.50 -41.40 17.66
N VAL A 630 -22.78 -40.57 16.66
CA VAL A 630 -23.80 -39.51 16.70
C VAL A 630 -24.63 -39.52 15.40
N PRO A 631 -25.86 -39.00 15.41
CA PRO A 631 -26.64 -38.87 14.19
C PRO A 631 -25.99 -37.89 13.20
N PRO A 632 -26.33 -37.96 11.90
CA PRO A 632 -25.87 -37.02 10.90
C PRO A 632 -26.24 -35.57 11.26
N PRO A 633 -25.46 -34.58 10.82
CA PRO A 633 -25.83 -33.17 10.99
C PRO A 633 -27.10 -32.86 10.19
N SER A 634 -27.98 -31.99 10.73
CA SER A 634 -29.19 -31.58 10.01
C SER A 634 -28.86 -30.92 8.66
N THR A 635 -29.78 -31.06 7.71
CA THR A 635 -29.64 -30.41 6.37
C THR A 635 -29.42 -28.91 6.48
N ARG A 636 -30.13 -28.24 7.41
CA ARG A 636 -29.92 -26.81 7.69
C ARG A 636 -28.51 -26.50 8.18
N MET A 637 -27.97 -27.34 9.07
CA MET A 637 -26.59 -27.17 9.58
C MET A 637 -25.56 -27.39 8.46
N GLN A 638 -25.72 -28.40 7.63
CA GLN A 638 -24.86 -28.65 6.49
C GLN A 638 -24.86 -27.46 5.50
N PHE A 639 -26.07 -26.97 5.16
CA PHE A 639 -26.21 -25.84 4.24
C PHE A 639 -25.45 -24.59 4.74
N TRP A 640 -25.71 -24.18 5.99
CA TRP A 640 -25.03 -22.99 6.53
C TRP A 640 -23.53 -23.20 6.73
N SER A 641 -23.11 -24.42 7.05
CA SER A 641 -21.69 -24.76 7.12
C SER A 641 -21.00 -24.67 5.77
N ARG A 642 -21.67 -25.07 4.69
CA ARG A 642 -21.14 -24.90 3.31
C ARG A 642 -21.08 -23.42 2.93
N VAL A 643 -22.13 -22.65 3.18
CA VAL A 643 -22.15 -21.21 2.92
C VAL A 643 -21.00 -20.51 3.65
N LEU A 644 -20.86 -20.75 4.96
CA LEU A 644 -19.79 -20.19 5.77
C LEU A 644 -18.41 -20.62 5.26
N GLY A 645 -18.24 -21.92 4.97
CA GLY A 645 -16.95 -22.46 4.49
C GLY A 645 -16.54 -21.85 3.15
N PHE A 646 -17.43 -21.80 2.16
CA PHE A 646 -17.13 -21.15 0.87
C PHE A 646 -16.84 -19.65 1.03
N THR A 647 -17.55 -18.95 1.90
CA THR A 647 -17.29 -17.54 2.19
C THR A 647 -15.87 -17.35 2.74
N LEU A 648 -15.48 -18.14 3.74
CA LEU A 648 -14.15 -18.06 4.35
C LEU A 648 -13.03 -18.45 3.36
N ILE A 649 -13.25 -19.48 2.55
CA ILE A 649 -12.30 -19.87 1.49
C ILE A 649 -12.14 -18.73 0.49
N THR A 650 -13.22 -18.12 0.03
CA THR A 650 -13.15 -17.00 -0.94
C THR A 650 -12.39 -15.82 -0.36
N ILE A 651 -12.66 -15.43 0.90
CA ILE A 651 -11.91 -14.37 1.60
C ILE A 651 -10.43 -14.76 1.69
N GLY A 652 -10.12 -16.00 2.13
CA GLY A 652 -8.74 -16.46 2.27
C GLY A 652 -7.97 -16.47 0.95
N LEU A 653 -8.56 -16.93 -0.14
CA LEU A 653 -7.95 -16.91 -1.47
C LEU A 653 -7.76 -15.48 -1.99
N THR A 654 -8.68 -14.57 -1.69
CA THR A 654 -8.52 -13.14 -2.00
C THR A 654 -7.35 -12.55 -1.22
N LEU A 655 -7.24 -12.86 0.07
CA LEU A 655 -6.11 -12.42 0.91
C LEU A 655 -4.77 -13.00 0.40
N LEU A 656 -4.75 -14.25 -0.01
CA LEU A 656 -3.58 -14.86 -0.64
C LEU A 656 -3.17 -14.12 -1.91
N PHE A 657 -4.14 -13.84 -2.79
CA PHE A 657 -3.89 -13.14 -4.05
C PHE A 657 -3.32 -11.74 -3.83
N ILE A 658 -3.93 -10.92 -2.96
CA ILE A 658 -3.43 -9.58 -2.68
C ILE A 658 -2.04 -9.62 -2.02
N THR A 659 -1.79 -10.58 -1.14
CA THR A 659 -0.49 -10.76 -0.49
C THR A 659 0.59 -11.13 -1.50
N LEU A 660 0.34 -12.11 -2.37
CA LEU A 660 1.29 -12.53 -3.40
C LEU A 660 1.50 -11.44 -4.47
N SER A 661 0.47 -10.67 -4.81
CA SER A 661 0.61 -9.54 -5.74
C SER A 661 1.49 -8.42 -5.18
N GLY A 662 1.35 -8.10 -3.88
CA GLY A 662 2.22 -7.13 -3.20
C GLY A 662 3.67 -7.60 -3.10
N PHE A 663 3.87 -8.86 -2.72
CA PHE A 663 5.20 -9.48 -2.68
C PHE A 663 5.88 -9.50 -4.06
N GLY A 664 5.14 -9.89 -5.10
CA GLY A 664 5.63 -9.91 -6.48
C GLY A 664 6.06 -8.52 -6.97
N LEU A 665 5.32 -7.47 -6.60
CA LEU A 665 5.69 -6.09 -6.89
C LEU A 665 7.01 -5.70 -6.19
N HIS A 666 7.15 -6.01 -4.90
CA HIS A 666 8.39 -5.74 -4.14
C HIS A 666 9.60 -6.51 -4.68
N LEU A 667 9.39 -7.75 -5.12
CA LEU A 667 10.43 -8.55 -5.77
C LEU A 667 10.88 -7.91 -7.11
N TRP A 668 9.92 -7.48 -7.93
CA TRP A 668 10.18 -6.80 -9.20
C TRP A 668 10.94 -5.49 -9.02
N GLU A 669 10.61 -4.72 -8.01
CA GLU A 669 11.24 -3.44 -7.68
C GLU A 669 12.56 -3.56 -6.90
N GLY A 670 13.00 -4.77 -6.57
CA GLY A 670 14.22 -5.01 -5.79
C GLY A 670 14.16 -4.42 -4.38
N LYS A 671 13.01 -4.54 -3.71
CA LYS A 671 12.79 -4.05 -2.34
C LYS A 671 12.99 -5.12 -1.28
N LEU A 672 13.12 -6.41 -1.67
CA LEU A 672 13.30 -7.57 -0.77
C LEU A 672 14.75 -7.78 -0.35
#